data_a008d31618064929fd9bf09ec89c98a4
#
_entry.id   a008d31618064929fd9bf09ec89c98a4
#
_cell.length_a   1.000
_cell.length_b   1.000
_cell.length_c   1.000
_cell.angle_alpha   90.00
_cell.angle_beta   90.00
_cell.angle_gamma   90.00
#
_symmetry.space_group_name_H-M   'P 1'
#
loop_
_entity.id
_entity.type
_entity.pdbx_description
1 polymer ?
#
loop_
_entity_poly.entity_id
_entity_poly.type
_entity_poly.pdbx_seq_one_letter_code
_entity_poly.pdbx_strand_id
1 'polypeptide(L)'
;MPTGEILLNLKKLNVLGSVLYVAAHPDDENTIMLSWLAKERKVRTSYLSVTRGDGGQNLVGSELSDLLGLIRTQELLAARAIDGPEQYFTRANDFGFSKNTDETMQIWGKEAVLGDVVWRIRNLRPDVIVCRFPPDPRAGHGNHSASGVLAEEAFKISGDPTKYPEQLKYVKPWQAKRVVWNTFNFGTVAQTQKPAEKDWIQVDIGVYNPLLGKSYNEIAAESRSQHKSQGFGVPRGRGARPEYFVHKFGDKAEKDVFDGVDITWNRVKGGKEIETIINEAIKNFNADSPSTIVSNLVKAYKMVLNLEDEYWKNQKKKELENLIIACTGLYFEANPNEYSAASGEKINVTTILIKRSDLPITLNKIRLIGLSRDTTMKTELGNNELQRITFPVEIAKGQALTQPYWLAEKKMGKGMYRVDNQELIGLPEKAADLQAEFSFTIENQVFNFNTPIIFKYTDEIRGELYRSFEIRPEISVNISDKVYVFADNQAKDTEITLKSAKANVSGSVSLALPNGWKAEPASIDFNLANKYQEQKVIFKVTPSSKDSEGQIQVIAKTANGTFNRGILTVAYDHIPPQTLFPISEAKVVKLDIKFKGKNIGYIAGAGDEVPAALRQIGYAVTMLTEKEFNEDLSKFDAIVVGVRAYNTEERLKFYQKKLMEYVEKGGNMIVQYQVNNNLQKIDGGMGPFPFKVSRERVTVEDA
;
A
#
# COMPACT_ATOMS: atom_id res chain seq x y z
N MET A 1 11.12 4.12 -22.40
CA MET A 1 9.75 3.94 -22.91
C MET A 1 9.84 3.39 -24.32
N PRO A 2 9.19 2.27 -24.65
CA PRO A 2 9.10 1.74 -26.02
C PRO A 2 8.40 2.71 -26.95
N THR A 3 8.75 2.71 -28.25
CA THR A 3 8.21 3.66 -29.22
C THR A 3 6.70 3.58 -29.41
N GLY A 4 6.11 2.39 -29.31
CA GLY A 4 4.65 2.23 -29.30
C GLY A 4 3.98 2.94 -28.13
N GLU A 5 4.60 2.92 -26.95
CA GLU A 5 4.12 3.66 -25.77
C GLU A 5 4.36 5.18 -25.91
N ILE A 6 5.47 5.60 -26.54
CA ILE A 6 5.71 7.02 -26.86
C ILE A 6 4.57 7.54 -27.74
N LEU A 7 4.24 6.83 -28.83
CA LEU A 7 3.14 7.23 -29.71
C LEU A 7 1.79 7.24 -29.00
N LEU A 8 1.53 6.28 -28.10
CA LEU A 8 0.32 6.22 -27.31
C LEU A 8 0.20 7.45 -26.38
N ASN A 9 1.28 7.77 -25.66
CA ASN A 9 1.32 8.94 -24.79
C ASN A 9 1.28 10.26 -25.57
N LEU A 10 1.87 10.32 -26.76
CA LEU A 10 1.74 11.47 -27.65
C LEU A 10 0.29 11.72 -28.06
N LYS A 11 -0.46 10.66 -28.40
CA LYS A 11 -1.91 10.73 -28.65
C LYS A 11 -2.70 11.13 -27.40
N LYS A 12 -2.27 10.69 -26.21
CA LYS A 12 -2.88 11.06 -24.92
C LYS A 12 -2.80 12.55 -24.63
N LEU A 13 -1.79 13.27 -25.12
CA LEU A 13 -1.72 14.72 -24.95
C LEU A 13 -2.95 15.45 -25.46
N ASN A 14 -3.63 14.93 -26.48
CA ASN A 14 -4.86 15.50 -27.04
C ASN A 14 -6.14 15.10 -26.31
N VAL A 15 -6.03 14.34 -25.22
CA VAL A 15 -7.19 13.91 -24.44
C VAL A 15 -7.19 14.59 -23.08
N LEU A 16 -8.25 15.37 -22.83
CA LEU A 16 -8.43 16.14 -21.59
C LEU A 16 -9.62 15.62 -20.76
N GLY A 17 -9.90 14.34 -20.82
CA GLY A 17 -10.91 13.68 -20.01
C GLY A 17 -10.32 13.06 -18.74
N SER A 18 -11.15 12.88 -17.71
CA SER A 18 -10.75 12.28 -16.44
C SER A 18 -11.82 11.40 -15.81
N VAL A 19 -11.39 10.31 -15.17
CA VAL A 19 -12.26 9.33 -14.50
C VAL A 19 -11.70 9.01 -13.11
N LEU A 20 -12.59 8.96 -12.12
CA LEU A 20 -12.31 8.42 -10.80
C LEU A 20 -13.07 7.10 -10.62
N TYR A 21 -12.34 6.01 -10.49
CA TYR A 21 -12.89 4.69 -10.15
C TYR A 21 -12.82 4.49 -8.64
N VAL A 22 -13.92 4.11 -8.00
CA VAL A 22 -14.03 3.99 -6.53
C VAL A 22 -14.41 2.58 -6.13
N ALA A 23 -13.64 1.97 -5.22
CA ALA A 23 -13.96 0.70 -4.58
C ALA A 23 -13.43 0.66 -3.13
N ALA A 24 -13.69 -0.42 -2.40
CA ALA A 24 -13.40 -0.51 -0.98
C ALA A 24 -11.94 -0.89 -0.68
N HIS A 25 -11.36 -1.86 -1.41
CA HIS A 25 -10.06 -2.44 -1.11
C HIS A 25 -9.14 -2.49 -2.33
N PRO A 26 -7.81 -2.64 -2.13
CA PRO A 26 -6.91 -3.11 -3.19
C PRO A 26 -7.39 -4.48 -3.69
N ASP A 27 -7.47 -4.67 -5.02
CA ASP A 27 -8.00 -5.86 -5.72
C ASP A 27 -9.50 -5.85 -6.10
N ASP A 28 -10.29 -4.92 -5.59
CA ASP A 28 -11.69 -4.75 -6.00
C ASP A 28 -11.84 -4.15 -7.39
N GLU A 29 -10.81 -3.46 -7.87
CA GLU A 29 -10.85 -2.76 -9.15
C GLU A 29 -11.05 -3.70 -10.33
N ASN A 30 -11.80 -3.23 -11.33
CA ASN A 30 -11.85 -3.84 -12.65
C ASN A 30 -10.60 -3.46 -13.45
N THR A 31 -9.54 -4.27 -13.34
CA THR A 31 -8.24 -3.99 -13.99
C THR A 31 -8.33 -3.90 -15.51
N ILE A 32 -9.29 -4.59 -16.15
CA ILE A 32 -9.53 -4.46 -17.60
C ILE A 32 -10.07 -3.07 -17.91
N MET A 33 -11.05 -2.63 -17.15
CA MET A 33 -11.66 -1.30 -17.29
C MET A 33 -10.63 -0.19 -17.06
N LEU A 34 -9.82 -0.32 -16.00
CA LEU A 34 -8.78 0.65 -15.68
C LEU A 34 -7.74 0.78 -16.79
N SER A 35 -7.23 -0.35 -17.30
CA SER A 35 -6.26 -0.34 -18.40
C SER A 35 -6.86 0.20 -19.71
N TRP A 36 -8.13 -0.13 -20.00
CA TRP A 36 -8.84 0.39 -21.15
C TRP A 36 -9.05 1.91 -21.08
N LEU A 37 -9.48 2.44 -19.92
CA LEU A 37 -9.62 3.89 -19.72
C LEU A 37 -8.28 4.62 -19.89
N ALA A 38 -7.22 4.11 -19.25
CA ALA A 38 -5.92 4.78 -19.25
C ALA A 38 -5.19 4.72 -20.60
N LYS A 39 -5.28 3.58 -21.31
CA LYS A 39 -4.45 3.30 -22.52
C LYS A 39 -5.27 3.34 -23.81
N GLU A 40 -6.54 2.90 -23.86
CA GLU A 40 -7.38 3.01 -25.06
C GLU A 40 -8.05 4.38 -25.13
N ARG A 41 -8.80 4.74 -24.11
CA ARG A 41 -9.48 6.04 -24.05
C ARG A 41 -8.51 7.19 -23.77
N LYS A 42 -7.33 6.89 -23.21
CA LYS A 42 -6.24 7.83 -22.91
C LYS A 42 -6.66 8.95 -21.95
N VAL A 43 -7.76 8.76 -21.22
CA VAL A 43 -8.23 9.70 -20.20
C VAL A 43 -7.37 9.57 -18.95
N ARG A 44 -7.22 10.65 -18.18
CA ARG A 44 -6.65 10.59 -16.86
C ARG A 44 -7.51 9.68 -15.99
N THR A 45 -6.99 8.54 -15.63
CA THR A 45 -7.70 7.52 -14.85
C THR A 45 -7.10 7.43 -13.46
N SER A 46 -7.94 7.50 -12.43
CA SER A 46 -7.52 7.37 -11.04
C SER A 46 -8.34 6.29 -10.36
N TYR A 47 -7.69 5.45 -9.57
CA TYR A 47 -8.35 4.50 -8.69
C TYR A 47 -8.28 4.99 -7.25
N LEU A 48 -9.43 5.12 -6.60
CA LEU A 48 -9.58 5.38 -5.17
C LEU A 48 -10.02 4.09 -4.48
N SER A 49 -9.11 3.44 -3.81
CA SER A 49 -9.42 2.39 -2.84
C SER A 49 -9.71 3.06 -1.51
N VAL A 50 -10.89 2.83 -0.92
CA VAL A 50 -11.26 3.50 0.33
C VAL A 50 -10.30 3.11 1.45
N THR A 51 -9.87 1.85 1.51
CA THR A 51 -8.90 1.35 2.49
C THR A 51 -7.62 0.84 1.82
N ARG A 52 -6.62 0.50 2.62
CA ARG A 52 -5.39 -0.17 2.16
C ARG A 52 -5.48 -1.69 2.23
N GLY A 53 -6.66 -2.23 2.60
CA GLY A 53 -6.91 -3.67 2.67
C GLY A 53 -6.20 -4.37 3.83
N ASP A 54 -5.94 -3.65 4.90
CA ASP A 54 -5.21 -4.10 6.08
C ASP A 54 -5.99 -5.14 6.92
N GLY A 55 -7.32 -5.23 6.74
CA GLY A 55 -8.18 -6.24 7.35
C GLY A 55 -8.27 -7.57 6.58
N GLY A 56 -7.57 -7.69 5.46
CA GLY A 56 -7.58 -8.90 4.64
C GLY A 56 -6.75 -10.05 5.19
N GLN A 57 -6.66 -11.13 4.38
CA GLN A 57 -5.79 -12.27 4.64
C GLN A 57 -4.47 -12.11 3.89
N ASN A 58 -3.39 -12.71 4.41
CA ASN A 58 -2.09 -12.75 3.75
C ASN A 58 -1.73 -14.19 3.39
N LEU A 59 -1.60 -14.48 2.08
CA LEU A 59 -1.24 -15.81 1.58
C LEU A 59 0.27 -15.98 1.35
N VAL A 60 1.06 -14.92 1.46
CA VAL A 60 2.51 -14.96 1.20
C VAL A 60 3.35 -14.83 2.46
N GLY A 61 2.74 -14.48 3.60
CA GLY A 61 3.45 -14.31 4.86
C GLY A 61 2.55 -14.21 6.07
N SER A 62 3.12 -13.81 7.21
CA SER A 62 2.44 -13.72 8.50
C SER A 62 2.00 -12.30 8.86
N GLU A 63 2.32 -11.31 8.03
CA GLU A 63 1.97 -9.91 8.29
C GLU A 63 0.46 -9.71 8.20
N LEU A 64 -0.09 -9.09 9.22
CA LEU A 64 -1.50 -8.74 9.34
C LEU A 64 -1.64 -7.24 9.66
N SER A 65 -2.86 -6.71 9.57
CA SER A 65 -3.18 -5.32 9.90
C SER A 65 -2.31 -4.34 9.10
N ASP A 66 -1.71 -3.32 9.72
CA ASP A 66 -0.94 -2.25 9.08
C ASP A 66 0.16 -2.76 8.14
N LEU A 67 0.80 -3.87 8.50
CA LEU A 67 1.86 -4.47 7.68
C LEU A 67 1.29 -5.11 6.41
N LEU A 68 0.12 -5.74 6.50
CA LEU A 68 -0.57 -6.24 5.32
C LEU A 68 -1.05 -5.09 4.43
N GLY A 69 -1.57 -4.00 5.02
CA GLY A 69 -1.93 -2.79 4.29
C GLY A 69 -0.74 -2.18 3.55
N LEU A 70 0.46 -2.27 4.13
CA LEU A 70 1.70 -1.85 3.50
C LEU A 70 2.05 -2.73 2.29
N ILE A 71 1.99 -4.06 2.43
CA ILE A 71 2.21 -5.01 1.33
C ILE A 71 1.21 -4.75 0.20
N ARG A 72 -0.08 -4.69 0.51
CA ARG A 72 -1.14 -4.49 -0.48
C ARG A 72 -1.07 -3.13 -1.17
N THR A 73 -0.58 -2.09 -0.47
CA THR A 73 -0.28 -0.79 -1.11
C THR A 73 0.79 -0.95 -2.18
N GLN A 74 1.88 -1.68 -1.91
CA GLN A 74 2.96 -1.90 -2.88
C GLN A 74 2.51 -2.80 -4.04
N GLU A 75 1.75 -3.85 -3.76
CA GLU A 75 1.14 -4.70 -4.80
C GLU A 75 0.23 -3.89 -5.74
N LEU A 76 -0.57 -2.97 -5.17
CA LEU A 76 -1.46 -2.10 -5.94
C LEU A 76 -0.66 -1.10 -6.79
N LEU A 77 0.44 -0.55 -6.28
CA LEU A 77 1.34 0.31 -7.07
C LEU A 77 2.00 -0.46 -8.21
N ALA A 78 2.40 -1.71 -7.98
CA ALA A 78 2.92 -2.58 -9.04
C ALA A 78 1.85 -2.89 -10.11
N ALA A 79 0.59 -3.09 -9.71
CA ALA A 79 -0.54 -3.23 -10.63
C ALA A 79 -0.75 -1.96 -11.46
N ARG A 80 -0.72 -0.78 -10.85
CA ARG A 80 -0.85 0.54 -11.53
C ARG A 80 0.29 0.81 -12.50
N ALA A 81 1.51 0.36 -12.22
CA ALA A 81 2.63 0.46 -13.14
C ALA A 81 2.38 -0.31 -14.47
N ILE A 82 1.58 -1.37 -14.42
CA ILE A 82 1.21 -2.20 -15.59
C ILE A 82 0.01 -1.62 -16.34
N ASP A 83 -1.07 -1.31 -15.63
CA ASP A 83 -2.35 -0.90 -16.25
C ASP A 83 -2.49 0.61 -16.48
N GLY A 84 -1.76 1.45 -15.75
CA GLY A 84 -1.54 2.87 -16.04
C GLY A 84 -2.36 3.92 -15.30
N PRO A 85 -3.37 3.66 -14.49
CA PRO A 85 -4.07 4.61 -13.62
C PRO A 85 -3.21 5.13 -12.47
N GLU A 86 -3.58 6.29 -11.95
CA GLU A 86 -3.07 6.81 -10.70
C GLU A 86 -3.75 6.12 -9.50
N GLN A 87 -3.01 5.88 -8.40
CA GLN A 87 -3.54 5.25 -7.19
C GLN A 87 -3.78 6.26 -6.08
N TYR A 88 -4.94 6.14 -5.41
CA TYR A 88 -5.30 6.92 -4.24
C TYR A 88 -6.01 6.08 -3.18
N PHE A 89 -6.03 6.60 -1.94
CA PHE A 89 -6.68 6.00 -0.78
C PHE A 89 -7.47 7.06 -0.02
N THR A 90 -8.15 6.65 1.05
CA THR A 90 -8.59 7.52 2.14
C THR A 90 -7.77 7.22 3.41
N ARG A 91 -8.14 7.81 4.53
CA ARG A 91 -7.57 7.46 5.84
C ARG A 91 -8.27 6.27 6.51
N ALA A 92 -9.30 5.71 5.88
CA ALA A 92 -10.01 4.57 6.44
C ALA A 92 -9.09 3.35 6.60
N ASN A 93 -9.16 2.71 7.78
CA ASN A 93 -8.51 1.46 8.08
C ASN A 93 -9.47 0.30 7.76
N ASP A 94 -9.02 -0.72 7.07
CA ASP A 94 -9.80 -1.94 6.89
C ASP A 94 -9.76 -2.75 8.19
N PHE A 95 -10.93 -3.02 8.75
CA PHE A 95 -11.10 -3.82 9.97
C PHE A 95 -11.57 -5.24 9.67
N GLY A 96 -11.55 -5.63 8.40
CA GLY A 96 -11.99 -6.93 7.91
C GLY A 96 -13.47 -6.93 7.54
N PHE A 97 -14.13 -8.06 7.75
CA PHE A 97 -15.52 -8.22 7.36
C PHE A 97 -16.46 -7.30 8.14
N SER A 98 -17.35 -6.61 7.41
CA SER A 98 -18.43 -5.80 7.98
C SER A 98 -19.81 -6.38 7.66
N LYS A 99 -20.72 -6.36 8.63
CA LYS A 99 -22.09 -6.89 8.49
C LYS A 99 -22.94 -6.07 7.53
N ASN A 100 -22.81 -4.75 7.60
CA ASN A 100 -23.58 -3.82 6.79
C ASN A 100 -22.90 -2.45 6.65
N THR A 101 -23.49 -1.59 5.84
CA THR A 101 -22.99 -0.22 5.59
C THR A 101 -22.91 0.64 6.86
N ASP A 102 -23.90 0.55 7.74
CA ASP A 102 -23.98 1.40 8.93
C ASP A 102 -22.86 1.07 9.92
N GLU A 103 -22.56 -0.22 10.15
CA GLU A 103 -21.43 -0.66 10.94
C GLU A 103 -20.12 -0.10 10.38
N THR A 104 -19.92 -0.21 9.07
CA THR A 104 -18.72 0.33 8.42
C THR A 104 -18.60 1.84 8.63
N MET A 105 -19.67 2.59 8.36
CA MET A 105 -19.67 4.05 8.50
C MET A 105 -19.42 4.50 9.94
N GLN A 106 -19.93 3.76 10.91
CA GLN A 106 -19.69 4.03 12.32
C GLN A 106 -18.22 3.79 12.70
N ILE A 107 -17.62 2.69 12.25
CA ILE A 107 -16.22 2.35 12.56
C ILE A 107 -15.25 3.29 11.86
N TRP A 108 -15.47 3.60 10.59
CA TRP A 108 -14.61 4.51 9.83
C TRP A 108 -14.77 5.98 10.23
N GLY A 109 -15.89 6.39 10.83
CA GLY A 109 -16.21 7.80 11.05
C GLY A 109 -16.63 8.47 9.74
N LYS A 110 -17.89 8.24 9.33
CA LYS A 110 -18.46 8.62 8.02
C LYS A 110 -18.03 10.00 7.52
N GLU A 111 -18.17 11.05 8.33
CA GLU A 111 -17.91 12.43 7.91
C GLU A 111 -16.45 12.65 7.49
N ALA A 112 -15.50 12.06 8.21
CA ALA A 112 -14.09 12.22 7.90
C ALA A 112 -13.70 11.49 6.60
N VAL A 113 -14.19 10.25 6.41
CA VAL A 113 -13.91 9.48 5.20
C VAL A 113 -14.64 10.06 3.99
N LEU A 114 -15.88 10.55 4.17
CA LEU A 114 -16.59 11.29 3.12
C LEU A 114 -15.80 12.54 2.71
N GLY A 115 -15.24 13.27 3.67
CA GLY A 115 -14.35 14.40 3.42
C GLY A 115 -13.12 14.02 2.59
N ASP A 116 -12.53 12.84 2.84
CA ASP A 116 -11.39 12.35 2.05
C ASP A 116 -11.79 12.03 0.60
N VAL A 117 -12.98 11.46 0.37
CA VAL A 117 -13.50 11.20 -0.98
C VAL A 117 -13.78 12.53 -1.71
N VAL A 118 -14.42 13.50 -1.04
CA VAL A 118 -14.63 14.87 -1.58
C VAL A 118 -13.31 15.54 -1.92
N TRP A 119 -12.30 15.42 -1.04
CA TRP A 119 -10.95 15.90 -1.29
C TRP A 119 -10.37 15.34 -2.59
N ARG A 120 -10.50 14.03 -2.82
CA ARG A 120 -10.00 13.41 -4.04
C ARG A 120 -10.77 13.83 -5.28
N ILE A 121 -12.10 13.98 -5.21
CA ILE A 121 -12.89 14.50 -6.33
C ILE A 121 -12.45 15.92 -6.69
N ARG A 122 -12.30 16.82 -5.73
CA ARG A 122 -11.85 18.20 -5.96
C ARG A 122 -10.42 18.28 -6.50
N ASN A 123 -9.54 17.44 -6.01
CA ASN A 123 -8.14 17.40 -6.44
C ASN A 123 -7.96 16.83 -7.84
N LEU A 124 -8.68 15.74 -8.16
CA LEU A 124 -8.55 15.01 -9.43
C LEU A 124 -9.47 15.53 -10.53
N ARG A 125 -10.51 16.28 -10.18
CA ARG A 125 -11.52 16.85 -11.11
C ARG A 125 -12.03 15.82 -12.13
N PRO A 126 -12.58 14.65 -11.68
CA PRO A 126 -13.10 13.67 -12.63
C PRO A 126 -14.32 14.20 -13.36
N ASP A 127 -14.39 13.94 -14.66
CA ASP A 127 -15.59 14.14 -15.45
C ASP A 127 -16.64 13.07 -15.15
N VAL A 128 -16.17 11.84 -14.92
CA VAL A 128 -16.99 10.68 -14.60
C VAL A 128 -16.49 9.99 -13.34
N ILE A 129 -17.40 9.63 -12.44
CA ILE A 129 -17.13 8.77 -11.29
C ILE A 129 -17.72 7.39 -11.58
N VAL A 130 -16.92 6.34 -11.41
CA VAL A 130 -17.33 4.95 -11.58
C VAL A 130 -17.30 4.25 -10.23
N CYS A 131 -18.46 3.81 -9.75
CA CYS A 131 -18.55 2.98 -8.55
C CYS A 131 -18.38 1.51 -8.91
N ARG A 132 -17.52 0.78 -8.20
CA ARG A 132 -17.41 -0.67 -8.34
C ARG A 132 -18.60 -1.38 -7.74
N PHE A 133 -19.06 -0.92 -6.59
CA PHE A 133 -20.10 -1.57 -5.82
C PHE A 133 -21.37 -0.72 -5.74
N PRO A 134 -22.57 -1.35 -5.75
CA PRO A 134 -23.80 -0.65 -5.46
C PRO A 134 -23.87 -0.27 -3.96
N PRO A 135 -24.63 0.78 -3.59
CA PRO A 135 -24.77 1.25 -2.23
C PRO A 135 -25.74 0.40 -1.37
N ASP A 136 -25.83 -0.90 -1.63
CA ASP A 136 -26.82 -1.79 -1.04
C ASP A 136 -26.24 -3.22 -0.82
N PRO A 137 -27.00 -4.16 -0.20
CA PRO A 137 -26.50 -5.50 0.15
C PRO A 137 -26.01 -6.35 -1.03
N ARG A 138 -26.34 -6.03 -2.27
CA ARG A 138 -25.80 -6.70 -3.47
C ARG A 138 -24.27 -6.58 -3.55
N ALA A 139 -23.68 -5.61 -2.87
CA ALA A 139 -22.25 -5.43 -2.75
C ALA A 139 -21.51 -6.55 -1.95
N GLY A 140 -22.23 -7.41 -1.24
CA GLY A 140 -21.71 -8.57 -0.54
C GLY A 140 -21.38 -8.35 0.94
N HIS A 141 -20.75 -7.23 1.33
CA HIS A 141 -20.52 -6.85 2.73
C HIS A 141 -20.44 -5.33 2.91
N GLY A 142 -20.39 -4.88 4.17
CA GLY A 142 -20.55 -3.47 4.52
C GLY A 142 -19.51 -2.54 3.91
N ASN A 143 -18.22 -2.91 3.86
CA ASN A 143 -17.17 -2.05 3.30
C ASN A 143 -17.41 -1.77 1.81
N HIS A 144 -17.86 -2.78 1.05
CA HIS A 144 -18.18 -2.63 -0.37
C HIS A 144 -19.35 -1.66 -0.56
N SER A 145 -20.50 -1.90 0.11
CA SER A 145 -21.66 -1.01 -0.02
C SER A 145 -21.36 0.40 0.50
N ALA A 146 -20.55 0.54 1.57
CA ALA A 146 -20.11 1.82 2.07
C ALA A 146 -19.28 2.61 1.03
N SER A 147 -18.42 1.95 0.26
CA SER A 147 -17.67 2.63 -0.81
C SER A 147 -18.60 3.23 -1.90
N GLY A 148 -19.66 2.52 -2.25
CA GLY A 148 -20.69 3.01 -3.16
C GLY A 148 -21.45 4.21 -2.60
N VAL A 149 -21.89 4.14 -1.33
CA VAL A 149 -22.55 5.26 -0.63
C VAL A 149 -21.64 6.48 -0.57
N LEU A 150 -20.39 6.32 -0.19
CA LEU A 150 -19.42 7.42 -0.11
C LEU A 150 -19.22 8.12 -1.46
N ALA A 151 -19.10 7.35 -2.55
CA ALA A 151 -18.94 7.91 -3.89
C ALA A 151 -20.18 8.70 -4.34
N GLU A 152 -21.39 8.19 -4.09
CA GLU A 152 -22.66 8.85 -4.45
C GLU A 152 -22.90 10.10 -3.60
N GLU A 153 -22.61 10.06 -2.30
CA GLU A 153 -22.75 11.22 -1.42
C GLU A 153 -21.70 12.29 -1.75
N ALA A 154 -20.44 11.89 -1.96
CA ALA A 154 -19.38 12.82 -2.33
C ALA A 154 -19.65 13.52 -3.67
N PHE A 155 -20.22 12.82 -4.66
CA PHE A 155 -20.66 13.43 -5.93
C PHE A 155 -21.62 14.59 -5.68
N LYS A 156 -22.62 14.40 -4.79
CA LYS A 156 -23.67 15.40 -4.53
C LYS A 156 -23.14 16.68 -3.88
N ILE A 157 -22.02 16.58 -3.15
CA ILE A 157 -21.53 17.70 -2.30
C ILE A 157 -20.18 18.26 -2.73
N SER A 158 -19.44 17.60 -3.62
CA SER A 158 -18.07 18.02 -3.98
C SER A 158 -18.05 19.37 -4.72
N GLY A 159 -19.13 19.73 -5.40
CA GLY A 159 -19.33 21.04 -6.04
C GLY A 159 -19.74 22.17 -5.07
N ASP A 160 -20.20 21.82 -3.87
CA ASP A 160 -20.66 22.80 -2.88
C ASP A 160 -19.48 23.36 -2.03
N PRO A 161 -19.17 24.66 -2.14
CA PRO A 161 -18.08 25.26 -1.38
C PRO A 161 -18.33 25.32 0.15
N THR A 162 -19.56 25.16 0.60
CA THR A 162 -19.90 25.16 2.04
C THR A 162 -19.56 23.85 2.73
N LYS A 163 -19.35 22.79 1.96
CA LYS A 163 -18.94 21.46 2.46
C LYS A 163 -17.42 21.34 2.46
N TYR A 164 -16.85 20.97 3.59
CA TYR A 164 -15.40 20.87 3.79
C TYR A 164 -14.64 22.11 3.32
N PRO A 165 -14.95 23.31 3.84
CA PRO A 165 -14.39 24.58 3.38
C PRO A 165 -12.87 24.68 3.60
N GLU A 166 -12.31 23.93 4.56
CA GLU A 166 -10.87 23.85 4.85
C GLU A 166 -10.06 23.33 3.64
N GLN A 167 -10.68 22.49 2.79
CA GLN A 167 -10.04 21.98 1.57
C GLN A 167 -9.84 23.06 0.52
N LEU A 168 -10.64 24.13 0.54
CA LEU A 168 -10.60 25.20 -0.45
C LEU A 168 -9.34 26.07 -0.38
N LYS A 169 -8.52 25.91 0.65
CA LYS A 169 -7.16 26.47 0.69
C LYS A 169 -6.24 25.87 -0.37
N TYR A 170 -6.54 24.66 -0.85
CA TYR A 170 -5.69 23.87 -1.75
C TYR A 170 -6.35 23.62 -3.11
N VAL A 171 -7.66 23.44 -3.13
CA VAL A 171 -8.42 23.05 -4.33
C VAL A 171 -9.68 23.88 -4.49
N LYS A 172 -10.24 23.88 -5.72
CA LYS A 172 -11.55 24.48 -6.01
C LYS A 172 -12.64 23.42 -5.92
N PRO A 173 -13.91 23.81 -5.63
CA PRO A 173 -15.04 22.92 -5.78
C PRO A 173 -15.07 22.32 -7.18
N TRP A 174 -15.49 21.08 -7.27
CA TRP A 174 -15.61 20.36 -8.54
C TRP A 174 -16.86 19.50 -8.58
N GLN A 175 -17.68 19.63 -9.64
CA GLN A 175 -18.83 18.79 -9.90
C GLN A 175 -18.54 17.88 -11.09
N ALA A 176 -18.44 16.58 -10.83
CA ALA A 176 -18.37 15.59 -11.91
C ALA A 176 -19.68 15.61 -12.75
N LYS A 177 -19.58 15.21 -13.99
CA LYS A 177 -20.73 15.19 -14.91
C LYS A 177 -21.75 14.10 -14.54
N ARG A 178 -21.26 12.95 -14.10
CA ARG A 178 -22.10 11.79 -13.71
C ARG A 178 -21.40 10.80 -12.79
N VAL A 179 -22.25 9.98 -12.16
CA VAL A 179 -21.86 8.74 -11.48
C VAL A 179 -22.49 7.57 -12.17
N VAL A 180 -21.70 6.55 -12.44
CA VAL A 180 -22.17 5.26 -12.99
C VAL A 180 -21.70 4.11 -12.10
N TRP A 181 -22.49 3.04 -12.03
CA TRP A 181 -22.11 1.80 -11.38
C TRP A 181 -21.62 0.81 -12.46
N ASN A 182 -20.36 0.36 -12.35
CA ASN A 182 -19.82 -0.75 -13.15
C ASN A 182 -20.33 -2.07 -12.54
N THR A 183 -21.28 -2.70 -13.20
CA THR A 183 -22.00 -3.86 -12.65
C THR A 183 -21.07 -5.04 -12.41
N PHE A 184 -21.33 -5.76 -11.31
CA PHE A 184 -20.56 -6.92 -10.89
C PHE A 184 -21.49 -7.92 -10.19
N ASN A 185 -21.41 -9.21 -10.57
CA ASN A 185 -22.17 -10.27 -9.94
C ASN A 185 -21.23 -11.27 -9.25
N PHE A 186 -21.27 -11.34 -7.91
CA PHE A 186 -20.53 -12.33 -7.14
C PHE A 186 -21.05 -13.74 -7.43
N GLY A 187 -20.15 -14.66 -7.79
CA GLY A 187 -20.43 -16.11 -7.79
C GLY A 187 -21.07 -16.68 -9.06
N THR A 188 -21.25 -15.91 -10.12
CA THR A 188 -21.70 -16.44 -11.42
C THR A 188 -20.58 -16.38 -12.45
N VAL A 189 -20.43 -17.45 -13.23
CA VAL A 189 -19.46 -17.55 -14.35
C VAL A 189 -19.77 -16.53 -15.45
N ALA A 190 -20.99 -15.99 -15.48
CA ALA A 190 -21.46 -15.00 -16.43
C ALA A 190 -21.31 -13.58 -15.90
N GLN A 191 -20.08 -13.06 -15.87
CA GLN A 191 -19.82 -11.63 -15.66
C GLN A 191 -20.41 -10.71 -16.75
N THR A 192 -21.07 -11.29 -17.74
CA THR A 192 -21.63 -10.65 -18.93
C THR A 192 -23.15 -10.56 -18.90
N GLN A 193 -23.80 -10.80 -17.76
CA GLN A 193 -25.26 -10.66 -17.69
C GLN A 193 -25.65 -9.18 -17.70
N LYS A 194 -26.61 -8.86 -18.57
CA LYS A 194 -27.22 -7.54 -18.63
C LYS A 194 -27.81 -7.17 -17.26
N PRO A 195 -27.63 -5.91 -16.80
CA PRO A 195 -28.26 -5.44 -15.57
C PRO A 195 -29.79 -5.53 -15.65
N ALA A 196 -30.45 -5.70 -14.51
CA ALA A 196 -31.90 -5.62 -14.41
C ALA A 196 -32.40 -4.17 -14.53
N GLU A 197 -31.54 -3.21 -14.25
CA GLU A 197 -31.81 -1.79 -14.41
C GLU A 197 -32.01 -1.44 -15.89
N LYS A 198 -32.87 -0.44 -16.19
CA LYS A 198 -33.19 -0.03 -17.58
C LYS A 198 -32.15 0.94 -18.17
N ASP A 199 -31.54 1.76 -17.33
CA ASP A 199 -30.64 2.85 -17.74
C ASP A 199 -29.18 2.41 -17.65
N TRP A 200 -28.72 1.65 -18.65
CA TRP A 200 -27.32 1.20 -18.73
C TRP A 200 -26.75 1.37 -20.15
N ILE A 201 -25.45 1.49 -20.20
CA ILE A 201 -24.67 1.44 -21.43
C ILE A 201 -23.74 0.23 -21.42
N GLN A 202 -23.42 -0.29 -22.60
CA GLN A 202 -22.48 -1.39 -22.79
C GLN A 202 -21.27 -0.90 -23.57
N VAL A 203 -20.08 -1.29 -23.12
CA VAL A 203 -18.82 -1.00 -23.81
C VAL A 203 -17.98 -2.29 -23.86
N ASP A 204 -17.39 -2.58 -25.01
CA ASP A 204 -16.39 -3.66 -25.11
C ASP A 204 -15.03 -3.11 -24.67
N ILE A 205 -14.52 -3.63 -23.55
CA ILE A 205 -13.22 -3.25 -22.98
C ILE A 205 -12.13 -4.30 -23.24
N GLY A 206 -12.43 -5.39 -23.98
CA GLY A 206 -11.50 -6.48 -24.28
C GLY A 206 -10.66 -6.27 -25.55
N VAL A 207 -10.69 -5.09 -26.15
CA VAL A 207 -10.06 -4.79 -27.44
C VAL A 207 -8.55 -4.96 -27.41
N TYR A 208 -7.97 -5.30 -28.58
CA TYR A 208 -6.52 -5.43 -28.77
C TYR A 208 -5.92 -4.09 -29.18
N ASN A 209 -4.79 -3.71 -28.55
CA ASN A 209 -4.05 -2.52 -28.91
C ASN A 209 -2.76 -2.89 -29.64
N PRO A 210 -2.64 -2.61 -30.97
CA PRO A 210 -1.49 -3.00 -31.75
C PRO A 210 -0.19 -2.28 -31.36
N LEU A 211 -0.26 -1.07 -30.78
CA LEU A 211 0.92 -0.35 -30.28
C LEU A 211 1.54 -1.02 -29.05
N LEU A 212 0.72 -1.69 -28.26
CA LEU A 212 1.15 -2.41 -27.06
C LEU A 212 1.40 -3.90 -27.32
N GLY A 213 0.90 -4.44 -28.46
CA GLY A 213 0.98 -5.86 -28.79
C GLY A 213 0.15 -6.73 -27.83
N LYS A 214 -0.83 -6.17 -27.11
CA LYS A 214 -1.65 -6.82 -26.09
C LYS A 214 -3.09 -6.33 -26.15
N SER A 215 -4.04 -7.19 -25.75
CA SER A 215 -5.40 -6.77 -25.40
C SER A 215 -5.44 -6.24 -23.95
N TYR A 216 -6.51 -5.50 -23.63
CA TYR A 216 -6.69 -5.02 -22.25
C TYR A 216 -6.99 -6.16 -21.27
N ASN A 217 -7.54 -7.29 -21.72
CA ASN A 217 -7.64 -8.51 -20.93
C ASN A 217 -6.26 -9.07 -20.52
N GLU A 218 -5.29 -9.04 -21.44
CA GLU A 218 -3.93 -9.52 -21.15
C GLU A 218 -3.18 -8.60 -20.19
N ILE A 219 -3.29 -7.28 -20.39
CA ILE A 219 -2.71 -6.26 -19.49
C ILE A 219 -3.32 -6.39 -18.10
N ALA A 220 -4.64 -6.55 -18.03
CA ALA A 220 -5.35 -6.69 -16.76
C ALA A 220 -4.96 -7.95 -15.99
N ALA A 221 -4.71 -9.06 -16.68
CA ALA A 221 -4.26 -10.28 -16.03
C ALA A 221 -2.87 -10.11 -15.41
N GLU A 222 -1.95 -9.40 -16.09
CA GLU A 222 -0.64 -9.06 -15.56
C GLU A 222 -0.75 -8.13 -14.33
N SER A 223 -1.61 -7.12 -14.40
CA SER A 223 -1.89 -6.19 -13.31
C SER A 223 -2.49 -6.92 -12.10
N ARG A 224 -3.57 -7.67 -12.29
CA ARG A 224 -4.25 -8.38 -11.21
C ARG A 224 -3.35 -9.40 -10.52
N SER A 225 -2.42 -10.03 -11.26
CA SER A 225 -1.47 -11.00 -10.71
C SER A 225 -0.40 -10.37 -9.80
N GLN A 226 -0.40 -9.03 -9.64
CA GLN A 226 0.46 -8.37 -8.66
C GLN A 226 -0.10 -8.46 -7.23
N HIS A 227 -1.40 -8.73 -7.06
CA HIS A 227 -2.04 -8.92 -5.75
C HIS A 227 -1.72 -10.31 -5.18
N LYS A 228 -0.44 -10.59 -4.95
CA LYS A 228 0.05 -11.92 -4.55
C LYS A 228 -0.37 -12.29 -3.14
N SER A 229 -0.40 -11.33 -2.22
CA SER A 229 -0.87 -11.55 -0.86
C SER A 229 -2.33 -12.02 -0.81
N GLN A 230 -3.12 -11.72 -1.86
CA GLN A 230 -4.53 -12.11 -2.00
C GLN A 230 -4.74 -13.35 -2.89
N GLY A 231 -3.67 -13.90 -3.49
CA GLY A 231 -3.76 -15.08 -4.33
C GLY A 231 -4.45 -14.86 -5.69
N PHE A 232 -4.36 -13.66 -6.25
CA PHE A 232 -5.03 -13.30 -7.50
C PHE A 232 -4.21 -13.52 -8.77
N GLY A 233 -3.39 -14.57 -8.82
CA GLY A 233 -2.81 -15.02 -10.07
C GLY A 233 -3.90 -15.49 -11.05
N VAL A 234 -4.02 -14.85 -12.23
CA VAL A 234 -5.08 -15.13 -13.21
C VAL A 234 -4.50 -15.35 -14.61
N PRO A 235 -5.11 -16.26 -15.41
CA PRO A 235 -4.71 -16.48 -16.79
C PRO A 235 -5.08 -15.26 -17.66
N ARG A 236 -4.28 -15.05 -18.73
CA ARG A 236 -4.54 -14.01 -19.72
C ARG A 236 -5.76 -14.36 -20.56
N GLY A 237 -6.85 -13.58 -20.42
CA GLY A 237 -8.03 -13.66 -21.28
C GLY A 237 -7.79 -13.01 -22.64
N ARG A 238 -8.61 -13.34 -23.63
CA ARG A 238 -8.61 -12.78 -24.99
C ARG A 238 -10.02 -12.67 -25.52
N GLY A 239 -10.23 -11.78 -26.48
CA GLY A 239 -11.50 -11.55 -27.13
C GLY A 239 -12.34 -10.46 -26.48
N ALA A 240 -13.54 -10.26 -27.00
CA ALA A 240 -14.46 -9.23 -26.54
C ALA A 240 -14.82 -9.39 -25.05
N ARG A 241 -14.92 -8.26 -24.36
CA ARG A 241 -15.29 -8.19 -22.95
C ARG A 241 -16.31 -7.09 -22.73
N PRO A 242 -17.60 -7.38 -22.91
CA PRO A 242 -18.65 -6.40 -22.67
C PRO A 242 -18.74 -6.10 -21.18
N GLU A 243 -18.72 -4.81 -20.84
CA GLU A 243 -18.96 -4.28 -19.50
C GLU A 243 -20.19 -3.37 -19.53
N TYR A 244 -20.91 -3.33 -18.39
CA TYR A 244 -22.13 -2.58 -18.26
C TYR A 244 -22.01 -1.50 -17.20
N PHE A 245 -22.54 -0.31 -17.50
CA PHE A 245 -22.55 0.84 -16.61
C PHE A 245 -23.98 1.30 -16.41
N VAL A 246 -24.47 1.21 -15.19
CA VAL A 246 -25.79 1.68 -14.80
C VAL A 246 -25.68 3.14 -14.36
N HIS A 247 -26.49 4.01 -14.94
CA HIS A 247 -26.57 5.42 -14.54
C HIS A 247 -27.08 5.55 -13.10
N LYS A 248 -26.43 6.41 -12.30
CA LYS A 248 -26.81 6.66 -10.91
C LYS A 248 -27.18 8.12 -10.68
N PHE A 249 -26.32 9.07 -11.03
CA PHE A 249 -26.54 10.50 -10.83
C PHE A 249 -25.92 11.34 -11.93
N GLY A 250 -26.38 12.59 -12.04
CA GLY A 250 -25.88 13.57 -12.99
C GLY A 250 -26.50 13.43 -14.38
N ASP A 251 -25.81 13.90 -15.41
CA ASP A 251 -26.29 13.86 -16.78
C ASP A 251 -26.24 12.42 -17.33
N LYS A 252 -27.31 11.99 -17.95
CA LYS A 252 -27.42 10.64 -18.51
C LYS A 252 -26.50 10.49 -19.72
N ALA A 253 -25.86 9.34 -19.84
CA ALA A 253 -25.12 8.91 -21.02
C ALA A 253 -25.89 7.80 -21.75
N GLU A 254 -25.83 7.77 -23.08
CA GLU A 254 -26.57 6.81 -23.89
C GLU A 254 -25.70 5.73 -24.54
N LYS A 255 -24.50 6.08 -24.99
CA LYS A 255 -23.59 5.19 -25.73
C LYS A 255 -22.20 5.07 -25.10
N ASP A 256 -21.72 6.14 -24.51
CA ASP A 256 -20.36 6.23 -23.94
C ASP A 256 -20.40 6.95 -22.58
N VAL A 257 -19.58 6.51 -21.63
CA VAL A 257 -19.51 7.14 -20.30
C VAL A 257 -19.11 8.62 -20.37
N PHE A 258 -18.54 9.08 -21.49
CA PHE A 258 -18.16 10.48 -21.74
C PHE A 258 -19.18 11.26 -22.59
N ASP A 259 -20.36 10.71 -22.91
CA ASP A 259 -21.37 11.46 -23.68
C ASP A 259 -21.64 12.82 -23.05
N GLY A 260 -21.58 13.89 -23.89
CA GLY A 260 -21.75 15.27 -23.44
C GLY A 260 -20.60 15.85 -22.61
N VAL A 261 -19.44 15.17 -22.55
CA VAL A 261 -18.19 15.68 -21.99
C VAL A 261 -17.22 16.03 -23.12
N ASP A 262 -16.80 17.26 -23.22
CA ASP A 262 -15.70 17.62 -24.13
C ASP A 262 -14.36 17.20 -23.52
N ILE A 263 -13.78 16.16 -24.11
CA ILE A 263 -12.46 15.62 -23.70
C ILE A 263 -11.32 16.10 -24.63
N THR A 264 -11.55 17.16 -25.41
CA THR A 264 -10.58 17.76 -26.33
C THR A 264 -9.98 19.04 -25.78
N TRP A 265 -9.03 19.61 -26.51
CA TRP A 265 -8.45 20.91 -26.19
C TRP A 265 -9.44 22.08 -26.27
N ASN A 266 -10.62 21.92 -26.88
CA ASN A 266 -11.64 22.97 -26.92
C ASN A 266 -12.12 23.40 -25.52
N ARG A 267 -11.98 22.51 -24.50
CA ARG A 267 -12.36 22.84 -23.12
C ARG A 267 -11.41 23.83 -22.41
N VAL A 268 -10.26 24.14 -23.03
CA VAL A 268 -9.25 25.02 -22.45
C VAL A 268 -8.96 26.19 -23.40
N LYS A 269 -9.12 27.41 -22.92
CA LYS A 269 -8.80 28.62 -23.68
C LYS A 269 -7.35 28.60 -24.15
N GLY A 270 -7.09 28.76 -25.43
CA GLY A 270 -5.75 28.66 -26.07
C GLY A 270 -5.32 27.22 -26.35
N GLY A 271 -6.19 26.23 -26.16
CA GLY A 271 -5.85 24.82 -26.37
C GLY A 271 -5.73 24.41 -27.84
N LYS A 272 -6.47 25.06 -28.73
CA LYS A 272 -6.54 24.67 -30.17
C LYS A 272 -5.18 24.77 -30.87
N GLU A 273 -4.38 25.77 -30.58
CA GLU A 273 -3.05 25.94 -31.12
C GLU A 273 -2.11 24.84 -30.58
N ILE A 274 -2.28 24.45 -29.31
CA ILE A 274 -1.52 23.34 -28.70
C ILE A 274 -1.88 22.02 -29.38
N GLU A 275 -3.18 21.77 -29.61
CA GLU A 275 -3.66 20.58 -30.35
C GLU A 275 -3.02 20.48 -31.73
N THR A 276 -2.93 21.61 -32.44
CA THR A 276 -2.33 21.64 -33.79
C THR A 276 -0.87 21.19 -33.76
N ILE A 277 -0.07 21.68 -32.80
CA ILE A 277 1.33 21.31 -32.68
C ILE A 277 1.50 19.85 -32.28
N ILE A 278 0.63 19.35 -31.37
CA ILE A 278 0.64 17.93 -30.98
C ILE A 278 0.28 17.05 -32.17
N ASN A 279 -0.70 17.45 -33.00
CA ASN A 279 -1.08 16.71 -34.21
C ASN A 279 0.05 16.69 -35.25
N GLU A 280 0.81 17.79 -35.40
CA GLU A 280 2.02 17.81 -36.22
C GLU A 280 3.06 16.85 -35.66
N ALA A 281 3.29 16.82 -34.35
CA ALA A 281 4.20 15.87 -33.73
C ALA A 281 3.78 14.41 -33.97
N ILE A 282 2.47 14.10 -33.85
CA ILE A 282 1.93 12.76 -34.13
C ILE A 282 2.17 12.37 -35.61
N LYS A 283 1.92 13.30 -36.54
CA LYS A 283 2.11 13.08 -37.97
C LYS A 283 3.57 12.83 -38.33
N ASN A 284 4.50 13.56 -37.71
CA ASN A 284 5.92 13.52 -37.95
C ASN A 284 6.68 12.50 -37.08
N PHE A 285 5.97 11.75 -36.26
CA PHE A 285 6.60 10.76 -35.37
C PHE A 285 7.29 9.66 -36.15
N ASN A 286 8.59 9.49 -35.89
CA ASN A 286 9.39 8.40 -36.43
C ASN A 286 9.77 7.44 -35.28
N ALA A 287 9.37 6.17 -35.40
CA ALA A 287 9.65 5.16 -34.38
C ALA A 287 11.15 4.85 -34.24
N ASP A 288 11.93 4.97 -35.34
CA ASP A 288 13.36 4.74 -35.32
C ASP A 288 14.15 5.96 -34.78
N SER A 289 13.54 7.13 -34.81
CA SER A 289 14.15 8.39 -34.33
C SER A 289 13.12 9.28 -33.62
N PRO A 290 12.66 8.93 -32.41
CA PRO A 290 11.66 9.71 -31.68
C PRO A 290 12.09 11.16 -31.38
N SER A 291 13.41 11.42 -31.39
CA SER A 291 13.96 12.76 -31.12
C SER A 291 13.56 13.81 -32.17
N THR A 292 13.15 13.40 -33.37
CA THR A 292 12.71 14.30 -34.45
C THR A 292 11.54 15.20 -34.10
N ILE A 293 10.70 14.80 -33.14
CA ILE A 293 9.52 15.57 -32.70
C ILE A 293 9.79 16.43 -31.48
N VAL A 294 10.98 16.42 -30.88
CA VAL A 294 11.28 17.15 -29.63
C VAL A 294 11.03 18.65 -29.78
N SER A 295 11.37 19.26 -30.93
CA SER A 295 11.08 20.68 -31.20
C SER A 295 9.58 20.98 -31.11
N ASN A 296 8.68 20.10 -31.62
CA ASN A 296 7.24 20.26 -31.50
C ASN A 296 6.81 20.13 -30.02
N LEU A 297 7.38 19.16 -29.28
CA LEU A 297 7.05 18.95 -27.85
C LEU A 297 7.47 20.17 -27.01
N VAL A 298 8.66 20.74 -27.24
CA VAL A 298 9.14 21.94 -26.55
C VAL A 298 8.28 23.14 -26.88
N LYS A 299 7.84 23.30 -28.15
CA LYS A 299 6.91 24.36 -28.55
C LYS A 299 5.56 24.21 -27.84
N ALA A 300 4.99 23.00 -27.81
CA ALA A 300 3.75 22.73 -27.07
C ALA A 300 3.93 22.99 -25.57
N TYR A 301 5.05 22.61 -24.98
CA TYR A 301 5.38 22.86 -23.58
C TYR A 301 5.37 24.35 -23.23
N LYS A 302 6.03 25.19 -24.04
CA LYS A 302 6.03 26.64 -23.84
C LYS A 302 4.62 27.23 -23.89
N MET A 303 3.74 26.72 -24.74
CA MET A 303 2.36 27.16 -24.81
C MET A 303 1.55 26.69 -23.62
N VAL A 304 1.74 25.44 -23.16
CA VAL A 304 1.09 24.89 -21.96
C VAL A 304 1.46 25.70 -20.72
N LEU A 305 2.69 26.19 -20.58
CA LEU A 305 3.10 27.05 -19.46
C LEU A 305 2.30 28.37 -19.37
N ASN A 306 1.72 28.83 -20.47
CA ASN A 306 0.96 30.07 -20.57
C ASN A 306 -0.57 29.87 -20.39
N LEU A 307 -1.03 28.63 -20.16
CA LEU A 307 -2.45 28.37 -19.94
C LEU A 307 -2.94 29.02 -18.63
N GLU A 308 -4.14 29.60 -18.67
CA GLU A 308 -4.83 30.14 -17.49
C GLU A 308 -5.39 29.03 -16.57
N ASP A 309 -5.74 27.87 -17.14
CA ASP A 309 -6.22 26.72 -16.39
C ASP A 309 -5.05 25.99 -15.73
N GLU A 310 -4.79 26.29 -14.46
CA GLU A 310 -3.68 25.69 -13.69
C GLU A 310 -3.77 24.16 -13.58
N TYR A 311 -4.98 23.58 -13.58
CA TYR A 311 -5.14 22.14 -13.50
C TYR A 311 -4.61 21.46 -14.78
N TRP A 312 -5.09 21.89 -15.95
CA TRP A 312 -4.64 21.32 -17.21
C TRP A 312 -3.21 21.71 -17.55
N LYS A 313 -2.78 22.93 -17.17
CA LYS A 313 -1.36 23.34 -17.26
C LYS A 313 -0.46 22.33 -16.55
N ASN A 314 -0.70 22.07 -15.29
CA ASN A 314 0.15 21.19 -14.48
C ASN A 314 0.12 19.74 -15.01
N GLN A 315 -1.06 19.25 -15.42
CA GLN A 315 -1.22 17.91 -15.95
C GLN A 315 -0.47 17.72 -17.27
N LYS A 316 -0.71 18.62 -18.24
CA LYS A 316 -0.10 18.53 -19.57
C LYS A 316 1.39 18.88 -19.58
N LYS A 317 1.83 19.78 -18.68
CA LYS A 317 3.24 20.02 -18.43
C LYS A 317 3.97 18.73 -18.08
N LYS A 318 3.49 17.97 -17.10
CA LYS A 318 4.10 16.71 -16.66
C LYS A 318 4.10 15.64 -17.76
N GLU A 319 3.01 15.54 -18.52
CA GLU A 319 2.91 14.60 -19.64
C GLU A 319 3.94 14.94 -20.74
N LEU A 320 4.11 16.22 -21.08
CA LEU A 320 5.10 16.70 -22.05
C LEU A 320 6.54 16.49 -21.55
N GLU A 321 6.83 16.76 -20.28
CA GLU A 321 8.14 16.52 -19.67
C GLU A 321 8.55 15.05 -19.80
N ASN A 322 7.64 14.12 -19.49
CA ASN A 322 7.87 12.68 -19.63
C ASN A 322 8.14 12.27 -21.09
N LEU A 323 7.41 12.84 -22.04
CA LEU A 323 7.62 12.57 -23.46
C LEU A 323 8.94 13.16 -23.98
N ILE A 324 9.34 14.35 -23.53
CA ILE A 324 10.63 14.96 -23.90
C ILE A 324 11.77 14.08 -23.39
N ILE A 325 11.72 13.60 -22.13
CA ILE A 325 12.70 12.65 -21.61
C ILE A 325 12.75 11.39 -22.46
N ALA A 326 11.59 10.80 -22.79
CA ALA A 326 11.52 9.59 -23.59
C ALA A 326 12.07 9.77 -25.01
N CYS A 327 11.68 10.87 -25.70
CA CYS A 327 12.10 11.15 -27.08
C CYS A 327 13.57 11.55 -27.19
N THR A 328 14.13 12.20 -26.18
CA THR A 328 15.57 12.54 -26.12
C THR A 328 16.46 11.36 -25.74
N GLY A 329 15.85 10.26 -25.25
CA GLY A 329 16.60 9.15 -24.69
C GLY A 329 17.39 9.51 -23.44
N LEU A 330 17.00 10.57 -22.72
CA LEU A 330 17.59 10.93 -21.45
C LEU A 330 17.29 9.88 -20.41
N TYR A 331 18.32 9.50 -19.66
CA TYR A 331 18.24 8.71 -18.44
C TYR A 331 19.10 9.37 -17.39
N PHE A 332 18.59 9.47 -16.17
CA PHE A 332 19.32 10.03 -15.03
C PHE A 332 18.79 9.43 -13.73
N GLU A 333 19.71 9.20 -12.80
CA GLU A 333 19.44 8.66 -11.48
C GLU A 333 20.43 9.20 -10.45
N ALA A 334 20.14 9.03 -9.17
CA ALA A 334 21.02 9.37 -8.06
C ALA A 334 21.01 8.24 -7.02
N ASN A 335 22.19 7.63 -6.82
CA ASN A 335 22.34 6.43 -6.01
C ASN A 335 23.33 6.68 -4.87
N PRO A 336 22.89 6.49 -3.60
CA PRO A 336 23.82 6.51 -2.47
C PRO A 336 24.64 5.21 -2.46
N ASN A 337 25.81 5.26 -1.82
CA ASN A 337 26.69 4.09 -1.69
C ASN A 337 26.17 3.05 -0.68
N GLU A 338 25.15 3.39 0.11
CA GLU A 338 24.49 2.51 1.08
C GLU A 338 22.98 2.74 1.06
N TYR A 339 22.20 1.75 1.48
CA TYR A 339 20.74 1.84 1.47
C TYR A 339 20.16 2.65 2.65
N SER A 340 20.95 2.96 3.68
CA SER A 340 20.49 3.75 4.81
C SER A 340 21.60 4.56 5.47
N ALA A 341 21.22 5.63 6.15
CA ALA A 341 22.11 6.41 6.99
C ALA A 341 21.40 6.93 8.24
N ALA A 342 22.17 7.20 9.28
CA ALA A 342 21.70 7.92 10.46
C ALA A 342 21.97 9.43 10.33
N SER A 343 21.31 10.21 11.18
CA SER A 343 21.53 11.65 11.31
C SER A 343 23.02 11.95 11.61
N GLY A 344 23.63 12.88 10.88
CA GLY A 344 25.04 13.26 10.97
C GLY A 344 26.03 12.29 10.29
N GLU A 345 25.54 11.23 9.62
CA GLU A 345 26.40 10.30 8.90
C GLU A 345 26.81 10.87 7.53
N LYS A 346 28.05 10.62 7.12
CA LYS A 346 28.57 10.99 5.80
C LYS A 346 28.41 9.85 4.83
N ILE A 347 27.88 10.13 3.66
CA ILE A 347 27.67 9.18 2.57
C ILE A 347 28.12 9.78 1.25
N ASN A 348 28.25 8.95 0.24
CA ASN A 348 28.45 9.39 -1.14
C ASN A 348 27.21 9.14 -1.96
N VAL A 349 26.74 10.16 -2.70
CA VAL A 349 25.66 10.03 -3.68
C VAL A 349 26.26 10.16 -5.08
N THR A 350 26.13 9.14 -5.89
CA THR A 350 26.59 9.15 -7.29
C THR A 350 25.39 9.39 -8.19
N THR A 351 25.47 10.47 -8.98
CA THR A 351 24.52 10.72 -10.06
C THR A 351 25.03 10.09 -11.34
N ILE A 352 24.14 9.46 -12.08
CA ILE A 352 24.42 8.82 -13.36
C ILE A 352 23.47 9.41 -14.38
N LEU A 353 23.98 9.83 -15.52
CA LEU A 353 23.14 10.34 -16.60
C LEU A 353 23.73 10.00 -17.99
N ILE A 354 22.83 9.84 -18.95
CA ILE A 354 23.15 9.56 -20.33
C ILE A 354 22.07 10.10 -21.25
N LYS A 355 22.47 10.60 -22.40
CA LYS A 355 21.61 10.97 -23.52
C LYS A 355 21.78 9.95 -24.65
N ARG A 356 20.69 9.53 -25.31
CA ARG A 356 20.70 8.53 -26.37
C ARG A 356 20.04 9.07 -27.65
N SER A 357 20.45 10.26 -28.06
CA SER A 357 20.02 10.91 -29.31
C SER A 357 21.09 11.92 -29.75
N ASP A 358 21.02 12.37 -30.98
CA ASP A 358 21.95 13.37 -31.50
C ASP A 358 21.56 14.82 -31.19
N LEU A 359 20.42 15.03 -30.50
CA LEU A 359 19.98 16.35 -30.08
C LEU A 359 21.02 17.02 -29.17
N PRO A 360 21.35 18.29 -29.38
CA PRO A 360 22.18 19.04 -28.45
C PRO A 360 21.43 19.24 -27.12
N ILE A 361 22.00 18.73 -26.05
CA ILE A 361 21.45 18.85 -24.67
C ILE A 361 22.60 19.28 -23.77
N THR A 362 22.40 20.38 -23.03
CA THR A 362 23.35 20.87 -22.05
C THR A 362 22.86 20.58 -20.64
N LEU A 363 23.67 19.92 -19.83
CA LEU A 363 23.47 19.82 -18.38
C LEU A 363 23.94 21.13 -17.74
N ASN A 364 23.03 21.83 -17.04
CA ASN A 364 23.32 23.11 -16.43
C ASN A 364 23.65 22.99 -14.93
N LYS A 365 22.94 22.08 -14.22
CA LYS A 365 23.02 21.98 -12.77
C LYS A 365 22.56 20.60 -12.30
N ILE A 366 23.18 20.12 -11.21
CA ILE A 366 22.66 19.04 -10.39
C ILE A 366 22.53 19.59 -8.98
N ARG A 367 21.35 19.42 -8.35
CA ARG A 367 21.08 19.80 -6.97
C ARG A 367 20.54 18.62 -6.20
N LEU A 368 21.15 18.28 -5.07
CA LEU A 368 20.66 17.26 -4.15
C LEU A 368 19.76 17.91 -3.11
N ILE A 369 18.45 17.81 -3.33
CA ILE A 369 17.41 18.37 -2.46
C ILE A 369 17.40 17.58 -1.14
N GLY A 370 17.35 18.30 -0.01
CA GLY A 370 17.42 17.71 1.33
C GLY A 370 18.84 17.40 1.83
N LEU A 371 19.88 17.53 0.97
CA LEU A 371 21.30 17.29 1.33
C LEU A 371 22.18 18.55 1.19
N SER A 372 21.56 19.71 0.95
CA SER A 372 22.25 21.01 0.85
C SER A 372 23.49 20.99 -0.04
N ARG A 373 23.43 20.26 -1.14
CA ARG A 373 24.54 20.15 -2.10
C ARG A 373 24.05 20.44 -3.51
N ASP A 374 24.72 21.37 -4.19
CA ASP A 374 24.49 21.62 -5.60
C ASP A 374 25.81 21.84 -6.35
N THR A 375 25.73 21.73 -7.67
CA THR A 375 26.85 22.02 -8.55
C THR A 375 26.34 22.61 -9.84
N THR A 376 26.83 23.78 -10.20
CA THR A 376 26.55 24.41 -11.49
C THR A 376 27.63 23.98 -12.48
N MET A 377 27.22 23.56 -13.66
CA MET A 377 28.10 23.15 -14.74
C MET A 377 27.46 23.58 -16.07
N LYS A 378 28.21 23.59 -17.12
CA LYS A 378 27.71 23.84 -18.46
C LYS A 378 28.35 22.79 -19.37
N THR A 379 27.80 21.58 -19.33
CA THR A 379 28.37 20.42 -20.02
C THR A 379 27.42 19.99 -21.13
N GLU A 380 27.86 20.01 -22.35
CA GLU A 380 27.14 19.40 -23.47
C GLU A 380 27.29 17.87 -23.38
N LEU A 381 26.14 17.18 -23.45
CA LEU A 381 26.11 15.71 -23.35
C LEU A 381 26.40 15.07 -24.70
N GLY A 382 27.39 14.18 -24.75
CA GLY A 382 27.64 13.32 -25.89
C GLY A 382 26.55 12.26 -26.07
N ASN A 383 26.33 11.83 -27.34
CA ASN A 383 25.39 10.76 -27.61
C ASN A 383 25.95 9.42 -27.11
N ASN A 384 25.17 8.73 -26.29
CA ASN A 384 25.50 7.46 -25.63
C ASN A 384 26.79 7.50 -24.77
N GLU A 385 27.12 8.67 -24.23
CA GLU A 385 28.23 8.87 -23.30
C GLU A 385 27.74 8.97 -21.86
N LEU A 386 28.16 7.99 -21.01
CA LEU A 386 27.76 7.90 -19.63
C LEU A 386 28.53 8.91 -18.79
N GLN A 387 27.82 9.80 -18.10
CA GLN A 387 28.37 10.73 -17.11
C GLN A 387 28.11 10.22 -15.69
N ARG A 388 29.15 10.28 -14.85
CA ARG A 388 29.07 9.93 -13.42
C ARG A 388 29.67 11.04 -12.59
N ILE A 389 28.92 11.52 -11.60
CA ILE A 389 29.37 12.57 -10.69
C ILE A 389 29.05 12.14 -9.27
N THR A 390 30.07 12.07 -8.41
CA THR A 390 29.90 11.65 -7.01
C THR A 390 29.98 12.85 -6.07
N PHE A 391 29.01 12.96 -5.19
CA PHE A 391 28.90 14.01 -4.18
C PHE A 391 29.08 13.41 -2.81
N PRO A 392 30.14 13.78 -2.05
CA PRO A 392 30.19 13.53 -0.62
C PRO A 392 29.17 14.49 0.06
N VAL A 393 28.29 13.92 0.86
CA VAL A 393 27.21 14.61 1.57
C VAL A 393 27.11 14.13 3.01
N GLU A 394 26.56 14.97 3.88
CA GLU A 394 26.27 14.63 5.28
C GLU A 394 24.76 14.72 5.50
N ILE A 395 24.19 13.70 6.15
CA ILE A 395 22.80 13.70 6.55
C ILE A 395 22.61 14.73 7.66
N ALA A 396 21.70 15.66 7.47
CA ALA A 396 21.46 16.73 8.43
C ALA A 396 21.14 16.19 9.83
N LYS A 397 21.64 16.86 10.86
CA LYS A 397 21.25 16.55 12.24
C LYS A 397 19.77 16.83 12.42
N GLY A 398 19.03 15.85 12.98
CA GLY A 398 17.58 15.95 13.14
C GLY A 398 16.77 15.69 11.86
N GLN A 399 17.40 15.17 10.78
CA GLN A 399 16.67 14.72 9.59
C GLN A 399 15.57 13.73 9.99
N ALA A 400 14.37 13.93 9.47
CA ALA A 400 13.22 13.07 9.75
C ALA A 400 13.47 11.63 9.27
N LEU A 401 12.97 10.66 10.04
CA LEU A 401 13.02 9.25 9.65
C LEU A 401 12.16 8.99 8.43
N THR A 402 12.64 8.14 7.52
CA THR A 402 11.87 7.72 6.36
C THR A 402 11.00 6.53 6.72
N GLN A 403 9.69 6.73 6.71
CA GLN A 403 8.70 5.68 6.93
C GLN A 403 7.40 6.03 6.22
N PRO A 404 6.49 5.08 5.98
CA PRO A 404 5.19 5.39 5.43
C PRO A 404 4.48 6.45 6.28
N TYR A 405 4.12 7.60 5.66
CA TYR A 405 3.58 8.77 6.35
C TYR A 405 2.28 8.46 7.13
N TRP A 406 1.46 7.55 6.60
CA TRP A 406 0.19 7.15 7.18
C TRP A 406 0.33 6.20 8.39
N LEU A 407 1.54 5.67 8.63
CA LEU A 407 1.94 4.86 9.80
C LEU A 407 2.86 5.62 10.76
N ALA A 408 3.12 6.90 10.51
CA ALA A 408 4.01 7.71 11.36
C ALA A 408 3.40 7.99 12.75
N GLU A 409 2.08 8.12 12.81
CA GLU A 409 1.32 8.42 14.02
C GLU A 409 0.37 7.28 14.41
N LYS A 410 0.00 7.22 15.69
CA LYS A 410 -1.00 6.25 16.18
C LYS A 410 -2.36 6.51 15.54
N LYS A 411 -3.09 5.44 15.23
CA LYS A 411 -4.44 5.50 14.66
C LYS A 411 -5.42 6.30 15.52
N MET A 412 -6.40 6.89 14.88
CA MET A 412 -7.55 7.53 15.54
C MET A 412 -8.66 6.48 15.71
N GLY A 413 -8.83 5.97 16.93
CA GLY A 413 -9.78 4.90 17.18
C GLY A 413 -9.43 3.59 16.45
N LYS A 414 -10.45 2.84 16.04
CA LYS A 414 -10.29 1.53 15.35
C LYS A 414 -10.33 1.62 13.82
N GLY A 415 -10.86 2.70 13.27
CA GLY A 415 -11.24 2.75 11.86
C GLY A 415 -10.47 3.74 10.99
N MET A 416 -9.49 4.49 11.53
CA MET A 416 -8.86 5.58 10.77
C MET A 416 -7.38 5.78 11.08
N TYR A 417 -6.58 5.99 10.05
CA TYR A 417 -5.21 6.47 10.17
C TYR A 417 -5.17 7.97 10.47
N ARG A 418 -4.20 8.39 11.28
CA ARG A 418 -3.97 9.81 11.55
C ARG A 418 -3.04 10.39 10.51
N VAL A 419 -3.52 11.36 9.75
CA VAL A 419 -2.75 12.15 8.79
C VAL A 419 -3.21 13.59 8.92
N ASP A 420 -2.37 14.42 9.52
CA ASP A 420 -2.73 15.82 9.83
C ASP A 420 -2.50 16.76 8.62
N ASN A 421 -1.60 16.41 7.69
CA ASN A 421 -1.37 17.20 6.49
C ASN A 421 -2.39 16.83 5.40
N GLN A 422 -3.26 17.80 5.04
CA GLN A 422 -4.31 17.65 4.02
C GLN A 422 -3.77 17.17 2.67
N GLU A 423 -2.61 17.65 2.24
CA GLU A 423 -2.05 17.30 0.93
C GLU A 423 -1.59 15.84 0.85
N LEU A 424 -1.20 15.25 1.99
CA LEU A 424 -0.81 13.85 2.08
C LEU A 424 -2.02 12.90 2.15
N ILE A 425 -3.19 13.36 2.62
CA ILE A 425 -4.37 12.50 2.78
C ILE A 425 -4.65 11.74 1.49
N GLY A 426 -4.55 10.41 1.54
CA GLY A 426 -4.87 9.49 0.47
C GLY A 426 -3.83 9.34 -0.63
N LEU A 427 -2.64 9.89 -0.52
CA LEU A 427 -1.53 9.50 -1.40
C LEU A 427 -1.12 8.04 -1.09
N PRO A 428 -0.71 7.25 -2.08
CA PRO A 428 -0.15 5.93 -1.79
C PRO A 428 1.15 6.03 -1.00
N GLU A 429 2.02 6.94 -1.41
CA GLU A 429 3.30 7.29 -0.79
C GLU A 429 3.50 8.80 -0.85
N LYS A 430 4.26 9.37 0.07
CA LYS A 430 4.74 10.74 -0.07
C LYS A 430 5.93 10.79 -1.03
N ALA A 431 6.16 11.95 -1.65
CA ALA A 431 7.39 12.17 -2.39
C ALA A 431 8.62 11.94 -1.49
N ALA A 432 9.70 11.41 -2.07
CA ALA A 432 10.95 11.23 -1.33
C ALA A 432 11.48 12.57 -0.80
N ASP A 433 11.88 12.59 0.49
CA ASP A 433 12.43 13.78 1.13
C ASP A 433 13.80 14.16 0.53
N LEU A 434 14.54 13.17 0.04
CA LEU A 434 15.83 13.32 -0.61
C LEU A 434 15.70 13.05 -2.11
N GLN A 435 16.00 14.06 -2.92
CA GLN A 435 15.87 13.99 -4.37
C GLN A 435 17.10 14.60 -5.05
N ALA A 436 17.33 14.23 -6.29
CA ALA A 436 18.23 14.90 -7.18
C ALA A 436 17.45 15.65 -8.26
N GLU A 437 17.68 16.96 -8.39
CA GLU A 437 17.18 17.79 -9.47
C GLU A 437 18.25 17.94 -10.52
N PHE A 438 17.94 17.59 -11.76
CA PHE A 438 18.78 17.77 -12.93
C PHE A 438 18.22 18.90 -13.80
N SER A 439 19.00 19.95 -14.04
CA SER A 439 18.64 21.05 -14.91
C SER A 439 19.29 20.88 -16.28
N PHE A 440 18.48 20.78 -17.33
CA PHE A 440 18.93 20.65 -18.70
C PHE A 440 18.44 21.81 -19.58
N THR A 441 19.25 22.21 -20.54
CA THR A 441 18.79 23.03 -21.69
C THR A 441 18.56 22.13 -22.88
N ILE A 442 17.32 22.11 -23.41
CA ILE A 442 16.87 21.36 -24.58
C ILE A 442 16.13 22.34 -25.48
N GLU A 443 16.52 22.50 -26.74
CA GLU A 443 15.89 23.43 -27.71
C GLU A 443 15.71 24.87 -27.10
N ASN A 444 16.77 25.39 -26.47
CA ASN A 444 16.78 26.68 -25.79
C ASN A 444 15.74 26.84 -24.68
N GLN A 445 15.18 25.74 -24.16
CA GLN A 445 14.29 25.72 -23.01
C GLN A 445 14.98 25.01 -21.84
N VAL A 446 14.91 25.64 -20.65
CA VAL A 446 15.40 25.00 -19.43
C VAL A 446 14.31 24.10 -18.84
N PHE A 447 14.70 22.85 -18.54
CA PHE A 447 13.89 21.86 -17.86
C PHE A 447 14.57 21.47 -16.55
N ASN A 448 13.77 21.28 -15.50
CA ASN A 448 14.23 20.75 -14.22
C ASN A 448 13.49 19.46 -13.93
N PHE A 449 14.21 18.36 -13.86
CA PHE A 449 13.64 17.03 -13.60
C PHE A 449 14.12 16.52 -12.25
N ASN A 450 13.18 16.09 -11.41
CA ASN A 450 13.47 15.52 -10.11
C ASN A 450 13.39 13.99 -10.18
N THR A 451 14.35 13.33 -9.52
CA THR A 451 14.32 11.89 -9.27
C THR A 451 14.62 11.61 -7.79
N PRO A 452 14.01 10.58 -7.17
CA PRO A 452 14.35 10.23 -5.80
C PRO A 452 15.81 9.76 -5.71
N ILE A 453 16.46 10.02 -4.58
CA ILE A 453 17.71 9.35 -4.23
C ILE A 453 17.34 7.95 -3.78
N ILE A 454 17.76 6.95 -4.57
CA ILE A 454 17.36 5.54 -4.38
C ILE A 454 18.57 4.63 -4.42
N PHE A 455 18.66 3.69 -3.47
CA PHE A 455 19.75 2.73 -3.45
C PHE A 455 19.57 1.67 -4.54
N LYS A 456 20.60 1.50 -5.35
CA LYS A 456 20.67 0.51 -6.41
C LYS A 456 21.74 -0.52 -6.06
N TYR A 457 21.43 -1.79 -6.23
CA TYR A 457 22.35 -2.90 -6.00
C TYR A 457 22.14 -4.03 -7.00
N THR A 458 23.10 -4.91 -7.09
CA THR A 458 23.01 -6.10 -7.94
C THR A 458 22.78 -7.33 -7.07
N ASP A 459 21.72 -8.07 -7.35
CA ASP A 459 21.45 -9.40 -6.80
C ASP A 459 21.93 -10.44 -7.82
N GLU A 460 22.68 -11.45 -7.39
CA GLU A 460 23.29 -12.42 -8.29
C GLU A 460 22.28 -13.26 -9.10
N ILE A 461 21.04 -13.40 -8.61
CA ILE A 461 19.98 -14.18 -9.24
C ILE A 461 19.00 -13.27 -10.00
N ARG A 462 18.67 -12.10 -9.43
CA ARG A 462 17.61 -11.23 -9.94
C ARG A 462 18.13 -10.03 -10.75
N GLY A 463 19.43 -9.79 -10.73
CA GLY A 463 20.08 -8.68 -11.45
C GLY A 463 19.98 -7.34 -10.71
N GLU A 464 19.72 -6.26 -11.43
CA GLU A 464 19.64 -4.90 -10.86
C GLU A 464 18.37 -4.69 -10.07
N LEU A 465 18.49 -4.31 -8.82
CA LEU A 465 17.40 -4.06 -7.88
C LEU A 465 17.52 -2.68 -7.24
N TYR A 466 16.37 -2.17 -6.81
CA TYR A 466 16.22 -0.87 -6.19
C TYR A 466 15.50 -0.97 -4.85
N ARG A 467 15.90 -0.14 -3.90
CA ARG A 467 15.16 0.08 -2.64
C ARG A 467 15.25 1.54 -2.24
N SER A 468 14.25 2.02 -1.52
CA SER A 468 14.24 3.38 -0.99
C SER A 468 15.45 3.60 -0.09
N PHE A 469 16.06 4.79 -0.19
CA PHE A 469 17.09 5.20 0.77
C PHE A 469 16.42 5.59 2.09
N GLU A 470 16.96 5.08 3.19
CA GLU A 470 16.34 5.19 4.50
C GLU A 470 17.16 6.09 5.45
N ILE A 471 16.51 7.07 6.07
CA ILE A 471 17.03 7.75 7.24
C ILE A 471 16.53 7.01 8.47
N ARG A 472 17.46 6.46 9.26
CA ARG A 472 17.21 5.60 10.42
C ARG A 472 17.56 6.30 11.73
N PRO A 473 16.96 5.91 12.88
CA PRO A 473 17.48 6.28 14.18
C PRO A 473 18.89 5.71 14.35
N GLU A 474 19.77 6.42 15.06
CA GLU A 474 21.14 5.98 15.32
C GLU A 474 21.21 4.58 15.94
N ILE A 475 20.29 4.31 16.84
CA ILE A 475 20.07 3.02 17.49
C ILE A 475 18.58 2.70 17.45
N SER A 476 18.23 1.52 16.98
CA SER A 476 16.88 0.97 17.06
C SER A 476 16.80 0.01 18.24
N VAL A 477 15.67 0.03 18.93
CA VAL A 477 15.42 -0.80 20.13
C VAL A 477 14.13 -1.58 19.89
N ASN A 478 14.19 -2.89 19.80
CA ASN A 478 13.04 -3.76 19.57
C ASN A 478 12.72 -4.57 20.82
N ILE A 479 11.53 -4.41 21.37
CA ILE A 479 11.00 -5.29 22.42
C ILE A 479 10.41 -6.55 21.75
N SER A 480 10.67 -7.74 22.32
CA SER A 480 10.32 -9.01 21.69
C SER A 480 8.80 -9.22 21.55
N ASP A 481 8.05 -8.92 22.59
CA ASP A 481 6.59 -9.14 22.63
C ASP A 481 5.83 -7.82 22.69
N LYS A 482 4.62 -7.82 22.12
CA LYS A 482 3.72 -6.67 22.18
C LYS A 482 2.87 -6.62 23.45
N VAL A 483 2.73 -7.77 24.11
CA VAL A 483 1.94 -7.91 25.35
C VAL A 483 2.64 -8.90 26.29
N TYR A 484 2.74 -8.53 27.56
CA TYR A 484 3.17 -9.41 28.64
C TYR A 484 2.07 -9.55 29.67
N VAL A 485 1.59 -10.78 29.88
CA VAL A 485 0.59 -11.10 30.88
C VAL A 485 1.25 -11.78 32.08
N PHE A 486 1.06 -11.24 33.28
CA PHE A 486 1.56 -11.78 34.53
C PHE A 486 0.39 -12.36 35.33
N ALA A 487 0.37 -13.69 35.46
CA ALA A 487 -0.66 -14.40 36.22
C ALA A 487 -0.39 -14.41 37.75
N ASP A 488 0.85 -14.09 38.12
CA ASP A 488 1.34 -14.07 39.48
C ASP A 488 2.36 -12.92 39.69
N ASN A 489 3.06 -12.90 40.80
CA ASN A 489 4.07 -11.88 41.15
C ASN A 489 5.50 -12.27 40.70
N GLN A 490 5.66 -13.33 39.91
CA GLN A 490 6.98 -13.76 39.44
C GLN A 490 7.47 -12.82 38.34
N ALA A 491 8.79 -12.56 38.38
CA ALA A 491 9.44 -11.78 37.34
C ALA A 491 9.48 -12.58 36.03
N LYS A 492 9.37 -11.85 34.91
CA LYS A 492 9.52 -12.40 33.56
C LYS A 492 10.68 -11.72 32.82
N ASP A 493 11.37 -12.49 32.03
CA ASP A 493 12.41 -11.97 31.14
C ASP A 493 11.77 -11.20 29.99
N THR A 494 12.29 -10.00 29.76
CA THR A 494 11.92 -9.11 28.66
C THR A 494 13.15 -8.88 27.81
N GLU A 495 13.19 -9.49 26.63
CA GLU A 495 14.30 -9.36 25.70
C GLU A 495 14.16 -8.10 24.87
N ILE A 496 15.24 -7.34 24.74
CA ILE A 496 15.38 -6.17 23.88
C ILE A 496 16.49 -6.42 22.89
N THR A 497 16.21 -6.26 21.60
CA THR A 497 17.24 -6.28 20.56
C THR A 497 17.59 -4.85 20.17
N LEU A 498 18.87 -4.51 20.36
CA LEU A 498 19.48 -3.25 19.95
C LEU A 498 20.09 -3.45 18.56
N LYS A 499 19.92 -2.47 17.65
CA LYS A 499 20.54 -2.49 16.32
C LYS A 499 21.06 -1.11 15.95
N SER A 500 22.35 -1.00 15.68
CA SER A 500 22.99 0.26 15.26
C SER A 500 22.71 0.58 13.79
N ALA A 501 22.53 1.86 13.46
CA ALA A 501 22.46 2.33 12.07
C ALA A 501 23.79 2.90 11.56
N LYS A 502 24.78 3.10 12.45
CA LYS A 502 26.15 3.54 12.11
C LYS A 502 27.18 2.80 12.96
N ALA A 503 28.45 2.93 12.63
CA ALA A 503 29.53 2.36 13.44
C ALA A 503 29.76 3.14 14.75
N ASN A 504 30.33 2.46 15.75
CA ASN A 504 30.76 3.04 17.04
C ASN A 504 29.62 3.72 17.81
N VAL A 505 28.51 3.03 18.01
CA VAL A 505 27.38 3.49 18.82
C VAL A 505 27.47 2.87 20.21
N SER A 506 27.61 3.70 21.24
CA SER A 506 27.61 3.27 22.62
C SER A 506 26.62 4.08 23.47
N GLY A 507 26.18 3.49 24.57
CA GLY A 507 25.22 4.12 25.45
C GLY A 507 24.60 3.17 26.45
N SER A 508 23.44 3.49 26.98
CA SER A 508 22.70 2.66 27.91
C SER A 508 21.25 2.48 27.47
N VAL A 509 20.66 1.35 27.79
CA VAL A 509 19.24 1.05 27.56
C VAL A 509 18.54 0.77 28.88
N SER A 510 17.30 1.25 29.02
CA SER A 510 16.45 1.10 30.18
C SER A 510 14.99 0.93 29.79
N LEU A 511 14.14 0.53 30.73
CA LEU A 511 12.70 0.42 30.55
C LEU A 511 11.98 1.50 31.35
N ALA A 512 11.12 2.29 30.69
CA ALA A 512 10.12 3.09 31.37
C ALA A 512 8.92 2.17 31.67
N LEU A 513 8.59 2.05 32.97
CA LEU A 513 7.62 1.10 33.49
C LEU A 513 6.43 1.82 34.13
N PRO A 514 5.25 1.18 34.22
CA PRO A 514 4.13 1.68 35.00
C PRO A 514 4.47 1.75 36.50
N ASN A 515 3.70 2.53 37.25
CA ASN A 515 3.90 2.67 38.69
C ASN A 515 3.82 1.31 39.42
N GLY A 516 4.76 1.06 40.33
CA GLY A 516 4.84 -0.17 41.10
C GLY A 516 5.52 -1.36 40.41
N TRP A 517 5.83 -1.24 39.11
CA TRP A 517 6.59 -2.24 38.38
C TRP A 517 8.09 -1.97 38.49
N LYS A 518 8.91 -3.01 38.37
CA LYS A 518 10.36 -2.92 38.49
C LYS A 518 11.05 -3.69 37.36
N ALA A 519 12.23 -3.24 36.97
CA ALA A 519 13.12 -3.97 36.06
C ALA A 519 14.51 -4.13 36.70
N GLU A 520 15.08 -5.29 36.57
CA GLU A 520 16.43 -5.60 37.01
C GLU A 520 17.23 -6.19 35.84
N PRO A 521 18.41 -5.63 35.54
CA PRO A 521 18.97 -4.40 36.11
C PRO A 521 18.17 -3.16 35.69
N ALA A 522 18.34 -2.03 36.38
CA ALA A 522 17.64 -0.78 36.02
C ALA A 522 18.11 -0.20 34.69
N SER A 523 19.32 -0.48 34.27
CA SER A 523 19.92 -0.06 32.99
C SER A 523 21.02 -1.04 32.59
N ILE A 524 21.24 -1.20 31.28
CA ILE A 524 22.29 -2.04 30.69
C ILE A 524 23.08 -1.18 29.70
N ASP A 525 24.40 -1.16 29.85
CA ASP A 525 25.28 -0.48 28.90
C ASP A 525 25.48 -1.33 27.63
N PHE A 526 25.63 -0.67 26.50
CA PHE A 526 25.94 -1.32 25.23
C PHE A 526 27.05 -0.61 24.45
N ASN A 527 27.75 -1.37 23.61
CA ASN A 527 28.74 -0.85 22.68
C ASN A 527 28.69 -1.64 21.36
N LEU A 528 28.26 -0.98 20.29
CA LEU A 528 28.11 -1.55 18.96
C LEU A 528 29.17 -0.94 18.04
N ALA A 529 30.24 -1.70 17.77
CA ALA A 529 31.38 -1.24 17.00
C ALA A 529 31.06 -1.07 15.50
N ASN A 530 30.21 -1.94 14.95
CA ASN A 530 29.93 -1.99 13.51
C ASN A 530 28.56 -1.46 13.19
N LYS A 531 28.41 -0.89 11.99
CA LYS A 531 27.12 -0.56 11.41
C LYS A 531 26.29 -1.82 11.24
N TYR A 532 24.98 -1.74 11.56
CA TYR A 532 24.01 -2.84 11.57
C TYR A 532 24.26 -3.96 12.58
N GLN A 533 25.23 -3.78 13.47
CA GLN A 533 25.47 -4.72 14.56
C GLN A 533 24.26 -4.80 15.47
N GLU A 534 23.92 -6.02 15.89
CA GLU A 534 22.84 -6.33 16.83
C GLU A 534 23.41 -6.81 18.16
N GLN A 535 22.74 -6.45 19.25
CA GLN A 535 22.99 -6.95 20.60
C GLN A 535 21.66 -7.19 21.29
N LYS A 536 21.52 -8.36 21.92
CA LYS A 536 20.38 -8.69 22.76
C LYS A 536 20.72 -8.42 24.22
N VAL A 537 19.77 -7.83 24.93
CA VAL A 537 19.83 -7.59 26.37
C VAL A 537 18.53 -8.04 27.01
N ILE A 538 18.59 -8.49 28.27
CA ILE A 538 17.43 -9.04 28.99
C ILE A 538 17.23 -8.27 30.27
N PHE A 539 16.01 -7.82 30.50
CA PHE A 539 15.55 -7.27 31.76
C PHE A 539 14.61 -8.25 32.45
N LYS A 540 14.77 -8.46 33.74
CA LYS A 540 13.77 -9.15 34.58
C LYS A 540 12.74 -8.14 35.04
N VAL A 541 11.53 -8.21 34.48
CA VAL A 541 10.42 -7.32 34.82
C VAL A 541 9.55 -7.99 35.90
N THR A 542 9.42 -7.33 37.03
CA THR A 542 8.56 -7.74 38.16
C THR A 542 7.30 -6.88 38.16
N PRO A 543 6.08 -7.49 38.20
CA PRO A 543 4.83 -6.74 38.20
C PRO A 543 4.60 -6.06 39.56
N SER A 544 3.62 -5.14 39.61
CA SER A 544 3.10 -4.60 40.85
C SER A 544 2.45 -5.71 41.68
N SER A 545 2.35 -5.49 42.99
CA SER A 545 1.73 -6.48 43.93
C SER A 545 0.21 -6.62 43.75
N LYS A 546 -0.44 -5.66 43.07
CA LYS A 546 -1.89 -5.63 42.79
C LYS A 546 -2.15 -5.77 41.31
N ASP A 547 -3.36 -6.18 40.95
CA ASP A 547 -3.83 -6.17 39.58
C ASP A 547 -3.67 -4.79 38.98
N SER A 548 -3.05 -4.73 37.83
CA SER A 548 -2.70 -3.47 37.15
C SER A 548 -2.42 -3.70 35.66
N GLU A 549 -2.62 -2.68 34.87
CA GLU A 549 -2.17 -2.65 33.48
C GLU A 549 -1.42 -1.36 33.16
N GLY A 550 -0.62 -1.40 32.11
CA GLY A 550 0.14 -0.24 31.66
C GLY A 550 0.97 -0.55 30.42
N GLN A 551 1.95 0.30 30.14
CA GLN A 551 2.86 0.13 29.03
C GLN A 551 4.30 0.16 29.52
N ILE A 552 5.13 -0.76 28.97
CA ILE A 552 6.59 -0.67 29.00
C ILE A 552 7.01 0.10 27.76
N GLN A 553 7.96 1.02 27.88
CA GLN A 553 8.62 1.65 26.75
C GLN A 553 10.13 1.47 26.87
N VAL A 554 10.77 1.04 25.80
CA VAL A 554 12.23 0.90 25.74
C VAL A 554 12.87 2.25 25.41
N ILE A 555 13.89 2.63 26.17
CA ILE A 555 14.60 3.90 26.02
C ILE A 555 16.11 3.63 25.96
N ALA A 556 16.73 3.91 24.83
CA ALA A 556 18.18 3.96 24.70
C ALA A 556 18.68 5.40 24.76
N LYS A 557 19.80 5.63 25.45
CA LYS A 557 20.48 6.92 25.52
C LYS A 557 21.91 6.78 24.99
N THR A 558 22.28 7.64 24.07
CA THR A 558 23.63 7.79 23.54
C THR A 558 24.11 9.22 23.75
N ALA A 559 25.35 9.53 23.39
CA ALA A 559 25.85 10.91 23.38
C ALA A 559 25.09 11.84 22.44
N ASN A 560 24.37 11.30 21.44
CA ASN A 560 23.64 12.05 20.41
C ASN A 560 22.15 12.22 20.70
N GLY A 561 21.62 11.58 21.75
CA GLY A 561 20.20 11.74 22.11
C GLY A 561 19.57 10.50 22.73
N THR A 562 18.23 10.56 22.78
CA THR A 562 17.39 9.50 23.34
C THR A 562 16.58 8.87 22.18
N PHE A 563 16.55 7.54 22.16
CA PHE A 563 15.94 6.74 21.12
C PHE A 563 14.98 5.73 21.73
N ASN A 564 13.79 5.63 21.20
CA ASN A 564 12.71 4.74 21.67
C ASN A 564 11.98 4.03 20.53
N ARG A 565 12.59 4.02 19.33
CA ARG A 565 11.97 3.39 18.17
C ARG A 565 12.64 2.06 17.83
N GLY A 566 11.81 1.09 17.52
CA GLY A 566 12.26 -0.15 16.91
C GLY A 566 12.48 0.00 15.40
N ILE A 567 12.87 -1.09 14.78
CA ILE A 567 12.95 -1.24 13.33
C ILE A 567 12.20 -2.51 12.94
N LEU A 568 11.34 -2.38 11.93
CA LEU A 568 10.62 -3.49 11.34
C LEU A 568 10.70 -3.37 9.82
N THR A 569 11.13 -4.43 9.15
CA THR A 569 11.26 -4.46 7.70
C THR A 569 10.38 -5.55 7.14
N VAL A 570 9.52 -5.18 6.18
CA VAL A 570 8.74 -6.10 5.35
C VAL A 570 9.47 -6.21 4.01
N ALA A 571 9.87 -7.42 3.65
CA ALA A 571 10.63 -7.69 2.43
C ALA A 571 10.13 -8.95 1.74
N TYR A 572 9.65 -8.80 0.52
CA TYR A 572 9.23 -9.87 -0.38
C TYR A 572 9.81 -9.62 -1.77
N ASP A 573 10.03 -10.67 -2.53
CA ASP A 573 10.65 -10.56 -3.87
C ASP A 573 9.81 -9.76 -4.87
N HIS A 574 8.52 -9.60 -4.62
CA HIS A 574 7.58 -8.96 -5.54
C HIS A 574 7.27 -7.49 -5.20
N ILE A 575 7.78 -6.99 -4.07
CA ILE A 575 7.63 -5.58 -3.66
C ILE A 575 8.96 -5.01 -3.18
N PRO A 576 9.19 -3.71 -3.32
CA PRO A 576 10.34 -3.07 -2.70
C PRO A 576 10.33 -3.24 -1.18
N PRO A 577 11.48 -3.50 -0.51
CA PRO A 577 11.53 -3.55 0.95
C PRO A 577 10.98 -2.29 1.60
N GLN A 578 10.14 -2.47 2.61
CA GLN A 578 9.48 -1.40 3.36
C GLN A 578 9.96 -1.41 4.81
N THR A 579 10.38 -0.28 5.33
CA THR A 579 10.89 -0.17 6.70
C THR A 579 10.05 0.82 7.52
N LEU A 580 9.71 0.40 8.74
CA LEU A 580 8.98 1.19 9.73
C LEU A 580 9.83 1.35 10.99
N PHE A 581 9.61 2.45 11.68
CA PHE A 581 10.23 2.76 12.98
C PHE A 581 9.16 2.97 14.05
N PRO A 582 8.44 1.90 14.46
CA PRO A 582 7.42 2.00 15.50
C PRO A 582 8.04 2.36 16.84
N ILE A 583 7.26 3.00 17.71
CA ILE A 583 7.66 3.15 19.11
C ILE A 583 7.84 1.75 19.71
N SER A 584 8.97 1.53 20.39
CA SER A 584 9.26 0.26 21.06
C SER A 584 8.54 0.21 22.40
N GLU A 585 7.33 -0.32 22.37
CA GLU A 585 6.47 -0.42 23.54
C GLU A 585 5.72 -1.75 23.57
N ALA A 586 5.37 -2.20 24.78
CA ALA A 586 4.55 -3.38 25.01
C ALA A 586 3.51 -3.11 26.11
N LYS A 587 2.33 -3.68 25.94
CA LYS A 587 1.32 -3.68 27.02
C LYS A 587 1.73 -4.68 28.09
N VAL A 588 1.62 -4.29 29.37
CA VAL A 588 1.79 -5.21 30.51
C VAL A 588 0.51 -5.27 31.29
N VAL A 589 0.13 -6.48 31.68
CA VAL A 589 -1.09 -6.74 32.43
C VAL A 589 -0.77 -7.71 33.56
N LYS A 590 -1.09 -7.33 34.80
CA LYS A 590 -1.04 -8.21 35.98
C LYS A 590 -2.50 -8.51 36.40
N LEU A 591 -2.83 -9.79 36.39
CA LEU A 591 -4.14 -10.30 36.80
C LEU A 591 -3.95 -11.53 37.71
N ASP A 592 -4.78 -11.69 38.71
CA ASP A 592 -4.85 -12.92 39.54
C ASP A 592 -5.64 -13.98 38.74
N ILE A 593 -4.96 -14.67 37.83
CA ILE A 593 -5.60 -15.66 36.95
C ILE A 593 -5.67 -17.01 37.65
N LYS A 594 -6.92 -17.49 37.85
CA LYS A 594 -7.19 -18.83 38.36
C LYS A 594 -7.37 -19.80 37.18
N PHE A 595 -6.59 -20.86 37.12
CA PHE A 595 -6.75 -21.89 36.11
C PHE A 595 -6.59 -23.30 36.70
N LYS A 596 -7.15 -24.29 35.99
CA LYS A 596 -7.04 -25.72 36.32
C LYS A 596 -6.26 -26.42 35.22
N GLY A 597 -5.56 -27.51 35.58
CA GLY A 597 -4.70 -28.22 34.67
C GLY A 597 -3.38 -27.47 34.44
N LYS A 598 -2.48 -28.08 33.70
CA LYS A 598 -1.15 -27.53 33.42
C LYS A 598 -0.70 -27.81 31.99
N ASN A 599 -1.04 -28.95 31.46
CA ASN A 599 -0.50 -29.46 30.19
C ASN A 599 -1.52 -29.30 29.06
N ILE A 600 -1.21 -28.48 28.08
CA ILE A 600 -2.05 -28.25 26.90
C ILE A 600 -1.38 -28.84 25.68
N GLY A 601 -2.09 -29.72 24.96
CA GLY A 601 -1.73 -30.10 23.60
C GLY A 601 -2.28 -29.08 22.60
N TYR A 602 -1.45 -28.55 21.71
CA TYR A 602 -1.87 -27.56 20.74
C TYR A 602 -1.62 -28.07 19.32
N ILE A 603 -2.63 -28.06 18.47
CA ILE A 603 -2.55 -28.40 17.05
C ILE A 603 -2.50 -27.10 16.26
N ALA A 604 -1.37 -26.84 15.60
CA ALA A 604 -1.21 -25.64 14.78
C ALA A 604 -2.19 -25.64 13.59
N GLY A 605 -2.65 -24.46 13.22
CA GLY A 605 -3.47 -24.24 12.05
C GLY A 605 -2.87 -23.14 11.16
N ALA A 606 -3.69 -22.20 10.72
CA ALA A 606 -3.26 -21.10 9.86
C ALA A 606 -2.32 -20.08 10.53
N GLY A 607 -2.04 -20.24 11.83
CA GLY A 607 -1.22 -19.36 12.65
C GLY A 607 -2.06 -18.48 13.57
N ASP A 608 -1.70 -18.47 14.84
CA ASP A 608 -2.28 -17.60 15.88
C ASP A 608 -1.35 -17.49 17.10
N GLU A 609 -1.65 -16.54 17.99
CA GLU A 609 -0.88 -16.27 19.21
C GLU A 609 -1.39 -17.02 20.45
N VAL A 610 -2.38 -17.90 20.32
CA VAL A 610 -2.98 -18.62 21.46
C VAL A 610 -1.96 -19.49 22.20
N PRO A 611 -1.05 -20.23 21.52
CA PRO A 611 -0.02 -21.00 22.23
C PRO A 611 0.91 -20.11 23.07
N ALA A 612 1.32 -18.97 22.54
CA ALA A 612 2.15 -18.00 23.26
C ALA A 612 1.40 -17.40 24.46
N ALA A 613 0.15 -17.01 24.26
CA ALA A 613 -0.70 -16.47 25.34
C ALA A 613 -0.91 -17.50 26.47
N LEU A 614 -1.17 -18.76 26.14
CA LEU A 614 -1.32 -19.84 27.14
C LEU A 614 -0.02 -20.04 27.94
N ARG A 615 1.16 -20.01 27.29
CA ARG A 615 2.45 -20.09 28.00
C ARG A 615 2.63 -18.89 28.93
N GLN A 616 2.25 -17.69 28.50
CA GLN A 616 2.38 -16.48 29.33
C GLN A 616 1.56 -16.56 30.61
N ILE A 617 0.39 -17.22 30.60
CA ILE A 617 -0.42 -17.37 31.81
C ILE A 617 -0.08 -18.60 32.65
N GLY A 618 0.94 -19.40 32.24
CA GLY A 618 1.49 -20.45 33.07
C GLY A 618 1.22 -21.88 32.61
N TYR A 619 0.55 -22.10 31.48
CA TYR A 619 0.39 -23.44 30.93
C TYR A 619 1.65 -23.96 30.24
N ALA A 620 1.91 -25.27 30.39
CA ALA A 620 2.88 -25.98 29.59
C ALA A 620 2.22 -26.40 28.27
N VAL A 621 2.57 -25.70 27.17
CA VAL A 621 1.98 -25.94 25.85
C VAL A 621 2.91 -26.75 24.98
N THR A 622 2.48 -27.96 24.61
CA THR A 622 3.15 -28.86 23.67
C THR A 622 2.49 -28.74 22.29
N MET A 623 3.25 -28.37 21.28
CA MET A 623 2.78 -28.39 19.90
C MET A 623 2.69 -29.85 19.46
N LEU A 624 1.49 -30.30 19.07
CA LEU A 624 1.24 -31.68 18.66
C LEU A 624 1.68 -31.89 17.21
N THR A 625 2.73 -32.67 17.06
CA THR A 625 3.23 -33.16 15.77
C THR A 625 2.94 -34.67 15.65
N GLU A 626 3.34 -35.28 14.56
CA GLU A 626 3.23 -36.74 14.37
C GLU A 626 3.79 -37.55 15.55
N LYS A 627 4.89 -37.06 16.14
CA LYS A 627 5.50 -37.71 17.30
C LYS A 627 4.54 -37.78 18.48
N GLU A 628 3.97 -36.63 18.86
CA GLU A 628 3.06 -36.54 20.02
C GLU A 628 1.75 -37.28 19.78
N PHE A 629 1.26 -37.32 18.53
CA PHE A 629 0.10 -38.13 18.17
C PHE A 629 0.34 -39.64 18.30
N ASN A 630 1.57 -40.10 18.22
CA ASN A 630 1.91 -41.54 18.44
C ASN A 630 2.03 -41.91 19.92
N GLU A 631 2.05 -40.92 20.82
CA GLU A 631 2.07 -41.09 22.27
C GLU A 631 0.65 -41.10 22.87
N ASP A 632 0.55 -41.31 24.18
CA ASP A 632 -0.72 -41.23 24.92
C ASP A 632 -1.13 -39.74 25.11
N LEU A 633 -2.31 -39.42 24.60
CA LEU A 633 -2.87 -38.08 24.70
C LEU A 633 -3.50 -37.77 26.06
N SER A 634 -3.73 -38.76 26.92
CA SER A 634 -4.32 -38.58 28.26
C SER A 634 -3.47 -37.71 29.20
N LYS A 635 -2.20 -37.51 28.86
CA LYS A 635 -1.29 -36.60 29.59
C LYS A 635 -1.65 -35.11 29.46
N PHE A 636 -2.50 -34.72 28.49
CA PHE A 636 -2.95 -33.35 28.30
C PHE A 636 -4.29 -33.11 29.04
N ASP A 637 -4.34 -32.05 29.80
CA ASP A 637 -5.56 -31.58 30.48
C ASP A 637 -6.59 -31.03 29.49
N ALA A 638 -6.11 -30.47 28.38
CA ALA A 638 -6.90 -30.08 27.21
C ALA A 638 -6.09 -30.17 25.93
N ILE A 639 -6.78 -30.39 24.81
CA ILE A 639 -6.22 -30.26 23.46
C ILE A 639 -6.92 -29.10 22.76
N VAL A 640 -6.15 -28.14 22.27
CA VAL A 640 -6.66 -27.00 21.51
C VAL A 640 -6.30 -27.17 20.04
N VAL A 641 -7.31 -27.18 19.18
CA VAL A 641 -7.17 -27.19 17.72
C VAL A 641 -7.17 -25.76 17.25
N GLY A 642 -6.08 -25.31 16.67
CA GLY A 642 -5.83 -23.95 16.24
C GLY A 642 -6.77 -23.46 15.13
N VAL A 643 -6.74 -22.17 14.89
CA VAL A 643 -7.56 -21.52 13.87
C VAL A 643 -7.32 -22.16 12.51
N ARG A 644 -8.40 -22.63 11.88
CA ARG A 644 -8.38 -23.28 10.56
C ARG A 644 -7.50 -24.54 10.46
N ALA A 645 -7.15 -25.18 11.56
CA ALA A 645 -6.29 -26.36 11.52
C ALA A 645 -6.87 -27.50 10.65
N TYR A 646 -8.20 -27.73 10.71
CA TYR A 646 -8.85 -28.70 9.82
C TYR A 646 -8.86 -28.29 8.34
N ASN A 647 -8.60 -27.02 8.03
CA ASN A 647 -8.49 -26.54 6.66
C ASN A 647 -7.06 -26.62 6.12
N THR A 648 -6.05 -26.49 6.98
CA THR A 648 -4.64 -26.32 6.58
C THR A 648 -3.77 -27.52 6.89
N GLU A 649 -4.15 -28.35 7.88
CA GLU A 649 -3.40 -29.54 8.31
C GLU A 649 -4.11 -30.83 7.84
N GLU A 650 -3.76 -31.27 6.64
CA GLU A 650 -4.38 -32.47 6.02
C GLU A 650 -4.22 -33.75 6.84
N ARG A 651 -3.19 -33.80 7.69
CA ARG A 651 -2.90 -35.01 8.51
C ARG A 651 -3.91 -35.19 9.64
N LEU A 652 -4.63 -34.13 10.05
CA LEU A 652 -5.64 -34.24 11.10
C LEU A 652 -6.68 -35.32 10.84
N LYS A 653 -7.06 -35.53 9.60
CA LYS A 653 -7.99 -36.61 9.22
C LYS A 653 -7.52 -38.00 9.67
N PHE A 654 -6.20 -38.22 9.72
CA PHE A 654 -5.65 -39.53 10.17
C PHE A 654 -5.64 -39.68 11.69
N TYR A 655 -5.61 -38.55 12.41
CA TYR A 655 -5.58 -38.50 13.88
C TYR A 655 -6.96 -38.31 14.50
N GLN A 656 -7.99 -38.04 13.69
CA GLN A 656 -9.34 -37.74 14.15
C GLN A 656 -9.89 -38.80 15.10
N LYS A 657 -9.72 -40.06 14.76
CA LYS A 657 -10.16 -41.15 15.63
C LYS A 657 -9.51 -41.08 17.02
N LYS A 658 -8.22 -40.83 17.09
CA LYS A 658 -7.47 -40.75 18.33
C LYS A 658 -7.88 -39.49 19.17
N LEU A 659 -8.21 -38.39 18.52
CA LEU A 659 -8.77 -37.24 19.19
C LEU A 659 -10.16 -37.50 19.76
N MET A 660 -11.00 -38.23 19.04
CA MET A 660 -12.32 -38.63 19.56
C MET A 660 -12.22 -39.64 20.71
N GLU A 661 -11.30 -40.61 20.66
CA GLU A 661 -10.99 -41.52 21.76
C GLU A 661 -10.50 -40.76 23.01
N TYR A 662 -9.72 -39.69 22.84
CA TYR A 662 -9.30 -38.78 23.93
C TYR A 662 -10.52 -38.10 24.57
N VAL A 663 -11.46 -37.58 23.77
CA VAL A 663 -12.69 -36.92 24.26
C VAL A 663 -13.60 -37.96 24.93
N GLU A 664 -13.77 -39.14 24.37
CA GLU A 664 -14.58 -40.23 24.94
C GLU A 664 -14.08 -40.66 26.32
N LYS A 665 -12.76 -40.61 26.54
CA LYS A 665 -12.12 -40.90 27.84
C LYS A 665 -12.18 -39.72 28.82
N GLY A 666 -12.92 -38.69 28.51
CA GLY A 666 -13.12 -37.51 29.38
C GLY A 666 -12.14 -36.34 29.13
N GLY A 667 -11.36 -36.40 28.05
CA GLY A 667 -10.47 -35.27 27.65
C GLY A 667 -11.25 -34.09 27.12
N ASN A 668 -10.71 -32.87 27.34
CA ASN A 668 -11.30 -31.64 26.83
C ASN A 668 -10.67 -31.26 25.49
N MET A 669 -11.46 -31.13 24.44
CA MET A 669 -11.02 -30.66 23.14
C MET A 669 -11.71 -29.34 22.78
N ILE A 670 -10.94 -28.31 22.49
CA ILE A 670 -11.40 -26.98 22.08
C ILE A 670 -11.03 -26.80 20.62
N VAL A 671 -12.03 -26.63 19.76
CA VAL A 671 -11.80 -26.37 18.33
C VAL A 671 -12.07 -24.90 18.04
N GLN A 672 -11.03 -24.17 17.64
CA GLN A 672 -11.16 -22.76 17.25
C GLN A 672 -11.83 -22.66 15.87
N TYR A 673 -11.99 -21.45 15.36
CA TYR A 673 -12.66 -21.13 14.10
C TYR A 673 -12.15 -21.99 12.92
N GLN A 674 -13.10 -22.56 12.17
CA GLN A 674 -12.88 -23.32 10.95
C GLN A 674 -13.72 -22.75 9.81
N VAL A 675 -13.29 -22.91 8.57
CA VAL A 675 -13.99 -22.41 7.37
C VAL A 675 -14.61 -23.58 6.61
N ASN A 676 -15.86 -23.43 6.19
CA ASN A 676 -16.51 -24.33 5.24
C ASN A 676 -17.02 -23.56 4.03
N ASN A 677 -16.40 -23.73 2.89
CA ASN A 677 -16.75 -23.07 1.63
C ASN A 677 -16.53 -24.00 0.43
N ASN A 678 -16.79 -23.52 -0.78
CA ASN A 678 -16.66 -24.32 -2.01
C ASN A 678 -15.23 -24.78 -2.31
N LEU A 679 -14.22 -24.07 -1.80
CA LEU A 679 -12.80 -24.35 -2.01
C LEU A 679 -12.23 -25.22 -0.88
N GLN A 680 -12.77 -25.11 0.34
CA GLN A 680 -12.31 -25.78 1.54
C GLN A 680 -13.53 -26.37 2.26
N LYS A 681 -13.85 -27.61 1.92
CA LYS A 681 -14.95 -28.34 2.57
C LYS A 681 -14.44 -29.04 3.81
N ILE A 682 -15.21 -28.91 4.88
CA ILE A 682 -15.06 -29.68 6.11
C ILE A 682 -16.31 -30.54 6.24
N ASP A 683 -16.13 -31.85 6.29
CA ASP A 683 -17.19 -32.74 6.72
C ASP A 683 -17.38 -32.61 8.24
N GLY A 684 -18.57 -32.80 8.74
CA GLY A 684 -18.94 -32.55 10.16
C GLY A 684 -18.26 -33.48 11.16
N GLY A 685 -17.14 -34.14 10.81
CA GLY A 685 -16.44 -35.14 11.64
C GLY A 685 -15.50 -34.56 12.71
N MET A 686 -15.52 -33.26 12.96
CA MET A 686 -14.63 -32.61 13.94
C MET A 686 -15.04 -32.87 15.41
N GLY A 687 -16.22 -33.36 15.66
CA GLY A 687 -16.75 -33.59 17.00
C GLY A 687 -17.32 -35.02 17.15
N PRO A 688 -17.70 -35.39 18.40
CA PRO A 688 -18.24 -36.74 18.67
C PRO A 688 -19.65 -36.94 18.10
N PHE A 689 -20.35 -35.85 17.78
CA PHE A 689 -21.67 -35.88 17.16
C PHE A 689 -21.66 -35.15 15.82
N PRO A 690 -22.46 -35.58 14.83
CA PRO A 690 -22.53 -34.88 13.55
C PRO A 690 -23.11 -33.49 13.71
N PHE A 691 -22.47 -32.51 13.08
CA PHE A 691 -22.95 -31.13 12.99
C PHE A 691 -22.58 -30.53 11.64
N LYS A 692 -23.21 -29.39 11.28
CA LYS A 692 -22.99 -28.70 10.03
C LYS A 692 -22.37 -27.32 10.29
N VAL A 693 -21.29 -27.02 9.61
CA VAL A 693 -20.73 -25.67 9.56
C VAL A 693 -21.36 -24.93 8.39
N SER A 694 -22.09 -23.86 8.66
CA SER A 694 -22.74 -23.02 7.64
C SER A 694 -22.09 -21.65 7.55
N ARG A 695 -22.53 -20.84 6.56
CA ARG A 695 -22.13 -19.43 6.42
C ARG A 695 -23.10 -18.45 7.09
N GLU A 696 -24.11 -18.95 7.77
CA GLU A 696 -25.04 -18.14 8.51
C GLU A 696 -24.31 -17.45 9.65
N ARG A 697 -24.77 -16.25 9.99
CA ARG A 697 -24.11 -15.37 10.94
C ARG A 697 -24.99 -15.17 12.15
N VAL A 698 -24.36 -15.12 13.29
CA VAL A 698 -24.98 -14.57 14.49
C VAL A 698 -25.03 -13.06 14.33
N THR A 699 -26.25 -12.51 14.28
CA THR A 699 -26.49 -11.06 14.16
C THR A 699 -26.89 -10.43 15.49
N VAL A 700 -27.25 -11.25 16.49
CA VAL A 700 -27.55 -10.83 17.87
C VAL A 700 -26.55 -11.58 18.76
N GLU A 701 -25.53 -10.89 19.21
CA GLU A 701 -24.41 -11.46 19.99
C GLU A 701 -24.73 -11.54 21.50
N ASP A 702 -25.72 -10.79 21.96
CA ASP A 702 -26.15 -10.70 23.37
C ASP A 702 -27.34 -11.63 23.70
N ALA A 703 -27.61 -12.63 22.84
CA ALA A 703 -28.74 -13.56 23.03
C ALA A 703 -28.37 -14.76 23.93
#